data_79ffe32b2f59185acc4e5cc78632f584
#
_entry.id   79ffe32b2f59185acc4e5cc78632f584
#
_cell.length_a   1.000
_cell.length_b   1.000
_cell.length_c   1.000
_cell.angle_alpha   90.00
_cell.angle_beta   90.00
_cell.angle_gamma   90.00
#
_symmetry.space_group_name_H-M   'P 1'
#
loop_
_entity.id
_entity.type
_entity.pdbx_description
1 polymer ?
#
loop_
_entity_poly.entity_id
_entity_poly.type
_entity_poly.pdbx_seq_one_letter_code
_entity_poly.pdbx_strand_id
1 'polypeptide(L)'
;MPEPADGAGAELLRMLVELTADLPDADPGRVTAAALRGRSTGADRAELRTLAIDAAAGLISDDPVYSRLAARLLSEAITEEAAGQGAVSFTTSIAVGHREGLVGDRTAAFVAAHAARLDALVDQALADRADDRFGYFGLRTLHSRYLLRHPITRQVIETPQHFMLRVAAGLAEDDGVTAPGGPATAGGGPEVGGGRALEEVADLYRLMSALDYLPSSPTLFNSGTRHPQMSSCYLLDSPLDQLDSIYGRYHEVARLSKHAGGIGIPYSRVRARGSLIRGTNGHSNGIVPFLKTLDASVAAVNQGGRRKGAAAVYLETWHADIEEFLELRDNTGEDARRTHNLNLAHWVPDEFMRRVDADADWSLFSPVDVPELVDLWGADFDAAYRRAEAAGLARRTLPARELYGRMMRTLAQTGNGWMTFKDAANRTANQTARPGRTVHSSNLCTEILEVSDDSETAVCNLGSVNLGAFVIAPRDGTAGGADGIDDAIDWERLDRTVHTAVTFLDRVVDINYYPTEQAGRSNSRWRPVGLGIMGLQDVFFRLRLPFGSEAARALSTKISERIMLAAYEASCDLAERNGPLPAWDQTRTSDGVLHPDHFGAAPHWPERWTALRARIATTGLRNSLLLAIAPTATIASIAGVYECIEPQVSNLFKRETLSGEFLQVNSYLVADLKRLGLWDPRTREALREANGSVQGFDWIPAEVRELYRTAWELPQRALIDLAADRTPYLDQSQSLNLFLETPTIGKLSSMYAYAWKRGLKTTYYLRSRPATRIARAASSAASGASGASASSAASASSAASASVPAPAAVPVIADADAIACSLENPESCEACQ
;
A
#
# COMPACT_ATOMS: atom_id res chain seq x y z
N MET A 1 14.29 -5.63 45.60
CA MET A 1 14.59 -4.61 44.56
C MET A 1 15.92 -3.96 45.00
N PRO A 2 16.97 -3.92 44.17
CA PRO A 2 18.11 -3.09 44.47
C PRO A 2 17.69 -1.63 44.38
N GLU A 3 17.92 -0.84 45.41
CA GLU A 3 17.74 0.61 45.40
C GLU A 3 18.57 1.23 44.27
N PRO A 4 18.02 2.16 43.48
CA PRO A 4 18.82 2.91 42.52
C PRO A 4 19.83 3.76 43.28
N ALA A 5 21.11 3.46 43.11
CA ALA A 5 22.21 4.02 43.89
C ALA A 5 22.55 5.49 43.57
N ASP A 6 21.76 6.18 42.68
CA ASP A 6 21.92 7.59 42.38
C ASP A 6 20.60 8.32 42.10
N GLY A 7 20.60 9.66 42.19
CA GLY A 7 19.39 10.49 42.01
C GLY A 7 18.75 10.37 40.63
N ALA A 8 19.54 10.10 39.59
CA ALA A 8 19.04 10.01 38.19
C ALA A 8 18.24 8.73 37.97
N GLY A 9 18.64 7.60 38.54
CA GLY A 9 17.88 6.36 38.48
C GLY A 9 16.56 6.42 39.26
N ALA A 10 16.54 7.13 40.39
CA ALA A 10 15.33 7.36 41.18
C ALA A 10 14.34 8.31 40.43
N GLU A 11 14.85 9.29 39.71
CA GLU A 11 14.04 10.18 38.88
C GLU A 11 13.42 9.45 37.69
N LEU A 12 14.20 8.64 36.97
CA LEU A 12 13.73 7.78 35.89
C LEU A 12 12.64 6.83 36.38
N LEU A 13 12.84 6.16 37.51
CA LEU A 13 11.81 5.25 38.04
C LEU A 13 10.51 5.98 38.37
N ARG A 14 10.57 7.17 39.00
CA ARG A 14 9.35 7.97 39.28
C ARG A 14 8.59 8.32 37.98
N MET A 15 9.27 8.81 36.96
CA MET A 15 8.69 9.10 35.66
C MET A 15 8.02 7.85 35.07
N LEU A 16 8.69 6.71 35.07
CA LEU A 16 8.15 5.45 34.55
C LEU A 16 6.93 4.96 35.33
N VAL A 17 6.91 5.14 36.68
CA VAL A 17 5.73 4.82 37.49
C VAL A 17 4.53 5.67 37.11
N GLU A 18 4.72 6.96 36.87
CA GLU A 18 3.65 7.86 36.38
C GLU A 18 3.14 7.43 35.01
N LEU A 19 4.03 7.13 34.07
CA LEU A 19 3.69 6.69 32.70
C LEU A 19 3.04 5.30 32.62
N THR A 20 3.18 4.48 33.68
CA THR A 20 2.61 3.12 33.72
C THR A 20 1.39 3.01 34.62
N ALA A 21 0.89 4.09 35.20
CA ALA A 21 -0.19 4.08 36.21
C ALA A 21 -1.48 3.36 35.72
N ASP A 22 -1.76 3.42 34.42
CA ASP A 22 -2.88 2.76 33.75
C ASP A 22 -2.44 1.56 32.87
N LEU A 23 -1.21 1.08 33.01
CA LEU A 23 -0.63 -0.06 32.29
C LEU A 23 -0.23 -1.17 33.28
N PRO A 24 -1.17 -1.94 33.83
CA PRO A 24 -0.91 -2.86 34.96
C PRO A 24 0.10 -3.97 34.64
N ASP A 25 0.23 -4.35 33.37
CA ASP A 25 1.18 -5.40 32.94
C ASP A 25 2.60 -4.85 32.66
N ALA A 26 2.80 -3.52 32.72
CA ALA A 26 4.11 -2.92 32.53
C ALA A 26 4.87 -2.82 33.86
N ASP A 27 6.11 -3.31 33.90
CA ASP A 27 7.02 -3.21 35.08
C ASP A 27 8.01 -2.06 34.89
N PRO A 28 7.82 -0.90 35.55
CA PRO A 28 8.71 0.25 35.45
C PRO A 28 10.12 -0.07 36.05
N GLY A 29 10.19 -0.94 37.06
CA GLY A 29 11.47 -1.34 37.64
C GLY A 29 12.33 -2.14 36.65
N ARG A 30 11.70 -2.99 35.85
CA ARG A 30 12.39 -3.78 34.83
C ARG A 30 12.99 -2.89 33.75
N VAL A 31 12.23 -1.88 33.27
CA VAL A 31 12.70 -0.90 32.28
C VAL A 31 13.81 -0.04 32.86
N THR A 32 13.65 0.47 34.10
CA THR A 32 14.72 1.24 34.82
C THR A 32 16.02 0.45 34.92
N ALA A 33 15.93 -0.80 35.36
CA ALA A 33 17.12 -1.65 35.50
C ALA A 33 17.80 -1.92 34.15
N ALA A 34 17.06 -2.08 33.08
CA ALA A 34 17.60 -2.26 31.73
C ALA A 34 18.28 -0.98 31.22
N ALA A 35 17.65 0.18 31.37
CA ALA A 35 18.21 1.47 30.97
C ALA A 35 19.51 1.80 31.72
N LEU A 36 19.54 1.59 33.04
CA LEU A 36 20.71 1.84 33.82
C LEU A 36 21.90 0.93 33.51
N ARG A 37 21.68 -0.29 33.02
CA ARG A 37 22.78 -1.17 32.54
C ARG A 37 23.47 -0.65 31.30
N GLY A 38 22.73 0.07 30.42
CA GLY A 38 23.29 0.64 29.19
C GLY A 38 23.88 2.04 29.33
N ARG A 39 23.82 2.63 30.52
CA ARG A 39 24.19 4.01 30.79
C ARG A 39 25.71 4.26 30.75
N SER A 40 26.10 5.38 30.11
CA SER A 40 27.45 5.91 30.16
C SER A 40 27.73 6.67 31.49
N THR A 41 28.99 6.86 31.85
CA THR A 41 29.34 7.67 33.02
C THR A 41 29.01 9.14 32.77
N GLY A 42 28.08 9.70 33.56
CA GLY A 42 27.63 11.10 33.41
C GLY A 42 26.47 11.29 32.44
N ALA A 43 25.72 10.20 32.09
CA ALA A 43 24.52 10.26 31.27
C ALA A 43 23.54 11.32 31.77
N ASP A 44 23.13 12.19 30.90
CA ASP A 44 22.11 13.20 31.16
C ASP A 44 20.67 12.61 31.08
N ARG A 45 19.67 13.44 31.39
CA ARG A 45 18.25 13.04 31.36
C ARG A 45 17.81 12.57 29.98
N ALA A 46 18.29 13.18 28.90
CA ALA A 46 17.91 12.84 27.52
C ALA A 46 18.49 11.48 27.10
N GLU A 47 19.76 11.19 27.48
CA GLU A 47 20.38 9.88 27.25
C GLU A 47 19.64 8.79 28.03
N LEU A 48 19.31 9.02 29.31
CA LEU A 48 18.56 8.05 30.13
C LEU A 48 17.17 7.77 29.58
N ARG A 49 16.48 8.79 29.03
CA ARG A 49 15.19 8.59 28.38
C ARG A 49 15.35 7.75 27.11
N THR A 50 16.36 8.02 26.30
CA THR A 50 16.64 7.22 25.09
C THR A 50 16.87 5.76 25.44
N LEU A 51 17.67 5.48 26.47
CA LEU A 51 17.92 4.13 26.97
C LEU A 51 16.64 3.47 27.52
N ALA A 52 15.74 4.25 28.15
CA ALA A 52 14.45 3.75 28.64
C ALA A 52 13.50 3.42 27.50
N ILE A 53 13.48 4.22 26.42
CA ILE A 53 12.71 3.93 25.19
C ILE A 53 13.19 2.61 24.59
N ASP A 54 14.49 2.44 24.39
CA ASP A 54 15.07 1.23 23.80
C ASP A 54 14.87 0.00 24.71
N ALA A 55 14.97 0.17 26.02
CA ALA A 55 14.69 -0.88 27.00
C ALA A 55 13.20 -1.32 26.95
N ALA A 56 12.26 -0.38 26.92
CA ALA A 56 10.84 -0.69 26.81
C ALA A 56 10.54 -1.34 25.44
N ALA A 57 11.10 -0.82 24.34
CA ALA A 57 10.95 -1.39 23.02
C ALA A 57 11.47 -2.83 22.91
N GLY A 58 12.59 -3.15 23.57
CA GLY A 58 13.13 -4.51 23.68
C GLY A 58 12.22 -5.50 24.40
N LEU A 59 11.32 -5.02 25.25
CA LEU A 59 10.37 -5.83 26.01
C LEU A 59 9.02 -6.06 25.30
N ILE A 60 8.80 -5.47 24.12
CA ILE A 60 7.53 -5.63 23.34
C ILE A 60 7.26 -7.10 23.00
N SER A 61 8.30 -7.90 22.75
CA SER A 61 8.14 -9.34 22.50
C SER A 61 7.74 -10.16 23.74
N ASP A 62 7.97 -9.63 24.92
CA ASP A 62 7.52 -10.24 26.17
C ASP A 62 6.06 -9.89 26.45
N ASP A 63 5.72 -8.62 26.22
CA ASP A 63 4.38 -8.10 26.35
C ASP A 63 4.15 -6.85 25.49
N PRO A 64 3.09 -6.82 24.63
CA PRO A 64 2.76 -5.65 23.81
C PRO A 64 2.52 -4.35 24.59
N VAL A 65 2.21 -4.42 25.89
CA VAL A 65 2.02 -3.25 26.76
C VAL A 65 3.22 -2.31 26.76
N TYR A 66 4.43 -2.87 26.62
CA TYR A 66 5.65 -2.07 26.56
C TYR A 66 5.74 -1.20 25.30
N SER A 67 5.00 -1.52 24.22
CA SER A 67 4.89 -0.65 23.06
C SER A 67 4.22 0.69 23.42
N ARG A 68 3.21 0.66 24.30
CA ARG A 68 2.56 1.90 24.78
C ARG A 68 3.48 2.72 25.68
N LEU A 69 4.22 2.06 26.59
CA LEU A 69 5.18 2.74 27.44
C LEU A 69 6.31 3.39 26.61
N ALA A 70 6.88 2.66 25.66
CA ALA A 70 7.92 3.21 24.76
C ALA A 70 7.39 4.38 23.91
N ALA A 71 6.11 4.32 23.46
CA ALA A 71 5.46 5.41 22.74
C ALA A 71 5.30 6.66 23.61
N ARG A 72 4.83 6.53 24.86
CA ARG A 72 4.69 7.66 25.79
C ARG A 72 6.03 8.34 26.05
N LEU A 73 7.08 7.58 26.33
CA LEU A 73 8.44 8.10 26.49
C LEU A 73 8.93 8.85 25.24
N LEU A 74 8.64 8.31 24.05
CA LEU A 74 9.02 8.92 22.79
C LEU A 74 8.19 10.19 22.51
N SER A 75 6.90 10.23 22.84
CA SER A 75 6.06 11.43 22.70
C SER A 75 6.56 12.59 23.54
N GLU A 76 6.95 12.32 24.82
CA GLU A 76 7.59 13.34 25.65
C GLU A 76 8.90 13.86 25.05
N ALA A 77 9.75 12.93 24.53
CA ALA A 77 11.00 13.33 23.89
C ALA A 77 10.78 14.21 22.65
N ILE A 78 9.77 13.89 21.81
CA ILE A 78 9.38 14.69 20.64
C ILE A 78 8.89 16.06 21.06
N THR A 79 8.08 16.14 22.11
CA THR A 79 7.55 17.41 22.62
C THR A 79 8.67 18.33 23.13
N GLU A 80 9.61 17.79 23.89
CA GLU A 80 10.78 18.56 24.34
C GLU A 80 11.67 19.00 23.18
N GLU A 81 11.91 18.12 22.20
CA GLU A 81 12.70 18.44 21.01
C GLU A 81 12.06 19.60 20.23
N ALA A 82 10.74 19.55 20.01
CA ALA A 82 10.00 20.61 19.32
C ALA A 82 9.99 21.93 20.12
N ALA A 83 9.75 21.86 21.42
CA ALA A 83 9.79 23.03 22.32
C ALA A 83 11.17 23.70 22.32
N GLY A 84 12.26 22.92 22.27
CA GLY A 84 13.63 23.41 22.15
C GLY A 84 13.90 24.19 20.85
N GLN A 85 13.07 24.01 19.82
CA GLN A 85 13.09 24.80 18.58
C GLN A 85 12.10 25.98 18.59
N GLY A 86 11.41 26.24 19.71
CA GLY A 86 10.40 27.28 19.85
C GLY A 86 9.00 26.90 19.36
N ALA A 87 8.76 25.63 19.04
CA ALA A 87 7.48 25.10 18.60
C ALA A 87 6.67 24.57 19.81
N VAL A 88 6.24 25.48 20.70
CA VAL A 88 5.53 25.17 21.96
C VAL A 88 4.01 25.04 21.79
N SER A 89 3.44 25.55 20.69
CA SER A 89 2.04 25.37 20.27
C SER A 89 1.97 25.10 18.79
N PHE A 90 0.79 24.70 18.28
CA PHE A 90 0.63 24.49 16.84
C PHE A 90 0.93 25.75 16.04
N THR A 91 0.39 26.90 16.47
CA THR A 91 0.64 28.18 15.80
C THR A 91 2.13 28.55 15.75
N THR A 92 2.85 28.34 16.87
CA THR A 92 4.31 28.61 16.89
C THR A 92 5.10 27.62 16.05
N SER A 93 4.69 26.34 16.00
CA SER A 93 5.28 25.33 15.11
C SER A 93 5.17 25.73 13.64
N ILE A 94 3.98 26.16 13.20
CA ILE A 94 3.77 26.65 11.84
C ILE A 94 4.59 27.93 11.57
N ALA A 95 4.66 28.87 12.52
CA ALA A 95 5.45 30.09 12.38
C ALA A 95 6.96 29.80 12.24
N VAL A 96 7.49 28.85 13.01
CA VAL A 96 8.88 28.36 12.87
C VAL A 96 9.06 27.73 11.49
N GLY A 97 8.18 26.81 11.09
CA GLY A 97 8.26 26.14 9.78
C GLY A 97 8.16 27.11 8.59
N HIS A 98 7.34 28.16 8.69
CA HIS A 98 7.21 29.18 7.67
C HIS A 98 8.46 30.05 7.57
N ARG A 99 9.00 30.50 8.70
CA ARG A 99 10.25 31.28 8.76
C ARG A 99 11.43 30.50 8.16
N GLU A 100 11.50 29.23 8.42
CA GLU A 100 12.54 28.33 7.89
C GLU A 100 12.27 27.87 6.44
N GLY A 101 11.21 28.37 5.80
CA GLY A 101 10.89 28.10 4.39
C GLY A 101 10.34 26.70 4.12
N LEU A 102 9.82 26.00 5.12
CA LEU A 102 9.25 24.67 5.02
C LEU A 102 7.73 24.71 4.78
N VAL A 103 7.01 25.55 5.53
CA VAL A 103 5.57 25.73 5.42
C VAL A 103 5.23 26.78 4.35
N GLY A 104 4.15 26.53 3.60
CA GLY A 104 3.68 27.42 2.54
C GLY A 104 2.94 28.65 3.08
N ASP A 105 2.99 29.76 2.31
CA ASP A 105 2.38 31.05 2.68
C ASP A 105 0.87 30.93 2.94
N ARG A 106 0.14 30.17 2.11
CA ARG A 106 -1.30 29.94 2.27
C ARG A 106 -1.63 29.27 3.62
N THR A 107 -0.92 28.22 3.96
CA THR A 107 -1.11 27.50 5.23
C THR A 107 -0.77 28.38 6.43
N ALA A 108 0.33 29.14 6.35
CA ALA A 108 0.73 30.06 7.41
C ALA A 108 -0.33 31.17 7.63
N ALA A 109 -0.89 31.72 6.55
CA ALA A 109 -1.93 32.75 6.61
C ALA A 109 -3.23 32.21 7.23
N PHE A 110 -3.68 31.02 6.78
CA PHE A 110 -4.86 30.34 7.35
C PHE A 110 -4.69 30.08 8.85
N VAL A 111 -3.54 29.54 9.26
CA VAL A 111 -3.27 29.25 10.67
C VAL A 111 -3.21 30.53 11.50
N ALA A 112 -2.60 31.60 10.99
CA ALA A 112 -2.55 32.89 11.68
C ALA A 112 -3.96 33.49 11.89
N ALA A 113 -4.86 33.37 10.89
CA ALA A 113 -6.23 33.85 10.97
C ALA A 113 -7.08 33.09 12.00
N HIS A 114 -6.78 31.81 12.27
CA HIS A 114 -7.56 30.92 13.13
C HIS A 114 -6.79 30.41 14.36
N ALA A 115 -5.69 31.10 14.74
CA ALA A 115 -4.69 30.63 15.70
C ALA A 115 -5.30 30.08 17.01
N ALA A 116 -6.12 30.86 17.71
CA ALA A 116 -6.65 30.45 19.00
C ALA A 116 -7.54 29.19 18.94
N ARG A 117 -8.31 29.01 17.84
CA ARG A 117 -9.16 27.81 17.69
C ARG A 117 -8.36 26.60 17.33
N LEU A 118 -7.32 26.75 16.51
CA LEU A 118 -6.45 25.63 16.09
C LEU A 118 -5.56 25.18 17.24
N ASP A 119 -4.99 26.10 18.04
CA ASP A 119 -4.26 25.73 19.26
C ASP A 119 -5.18 24.99 20.25
N ALA A 120 -6.43 25.49 20.47
CA ALA A 120 -7.39 24.82 21.35
C ALA A 120 -7.79 23.40 20.88
N LEU A 121 -7.82 23.12 19.56
CA LEU A 121 -8.05 21.75 19.05
C LEU A 121 -6.93 20.81 19.47
N VAL A 122 -5.68 21.25 19.42
CA VAL A 122 -4.52 20.44 19.84
C VAL A 122 -4.54 20.26 21.36
N ASP A 123 -4.79 21.32 22.12
CA ASP A 123 -4.86 21.24 23.57
C ASP A 123 -5.94 20.25 24.03
N GLN A 124 -7.11 20.26 23.38
CA GLN A 124 -8.17 19.28 23.65
C GLN A 124 -7.73 17.85 23.30
N ALA A 125 -7.12 17.64 22.14
CA ALA A 125 -6.65 16.29 21.74
C ALA A 125 -5.59 15.76 22.72
N LEU A 126 -4.68 16.61 23.21
CA LEU A 126 -3.69 16.23 24.21
C LEU A 126 -4.34 15.93 25.57
N ALA A 127 -5.32 16.73 25.98
CA ALA A 127 -6.12 16.45 27.19
C ALA A 127 -6.87 15.11 27.09
N ASP A 128 -7.34 14.75 25.88
CA ASP A 128 -7.96 13.46 25.57
C ASP A 128 -6.93 12.34 25.31
N ARG A 129 -5.67 12.59 25.56
CA ARG A 129 -4.56 11.65 25.42
C ARG A 129 -4.49 11.05 24.01
N ALA A 130 -4.67 11.87 22.97
CA ALA A 130 -4.67 11.40 21.58
C ALA A 130 -3.37 10.69 21.19
N ASP A 131 -2.22 11.10 21.75
CA ASP A 131 -0.93 10.48 21.48
C ASP A 131 -0.81 9.04 22.05
N ASP A 132 -1.64 8.66 23.01
CA ASP A 132 -1.69 7.28 23.54
C ASP A 132 -2.27 6.27 22.53
N ARG A 133 -2.86 6.75 21.43
CA ARG A 133 -3.34 5.90 20.33
C ARG A 133 -2.20 5.29 19.53
N PHE A 134 -1.04 5.95 19.51
CA PHE A 134 0.13 5.43 18.82
C PHE A 134 0.80 4.30 19.61
N GLY A 135 1.15 3.23 18.89
CA GLY A 135 2.15 2.30 19.35
C GLY A 135 3.55 2.83 19.06
N TYR A 136 4.57 2.24 19.72
CA TYR A 136 5.97 2.69 19.56
C TYR A 136 6.43 2.77 18.09
N PHE A 137 6.15 1.74 17.29
CA PHE A 137 6.60 1.72 15.89
C PHE A 137 5.89 2.75 15.02
N GLY A 138 4.62 3.03 15.28
CA GLY A 138 3.87 4.08 14.60
C GLY A 138 4.45 5.45 14.89
N LEU A 139 4.65 5.76 16.17
CA LEU A 139 5.20 7.04 16.60
C LEU A 139 6.67 7.20 16.17
N ARG A 140 7.48 6.12 16.24
CA ARG A 140 8.86 6.11 15.75
C ARG A 140 8.94 6.36 14.25
N THR A 141 7.97 5.82 13.49
CA THR A 141 7.85 6.07 12.04
C THR A 141 7.52 7.53 11.76
N LEU A 142 6.57 8.12 12.49
CA LEU A 142 6.26 9.56 12.39
C LEU A 142 7.50 10.40 12.69
N HIS A 143 8.13 10.20 13.84
CA HIS A 143 9.31 10.94 14.27
C HIS A 143 10.46 10.87 13.27
N SER A 144 10.77 9.66 12.76
CA SER A 144 11.93 9.47 11.89
C SER A 144 11.72 9.95 10.45
N ARG A 145 10.47 9.92 9.94
CA ARG A 145 10.21 10.11 8.50
C ARG A 145 9.30 11.28 8.16
N TYR A 146 8.34 11.64 9.02
CA TYR A 146 7.22 12.52 8.65
C TYR A 146 7.28 13.89 9.29
N LEU A 147 7.64 13.97 10.57
CA LEU A 147 7.69 15.26 11.28
C LEU A 147 8.68 16.20 10.61
N LEU A 148 8.28 17.46 10.39
CA LEU A 148 9.14 18.49 9.85
C LEU A 148 10.31 18.75 10.79
N ARG A 149 11.49 18.92 10.18
CA ARG A 149 12.74 19.15 10.92
C ARG A 149 13.35 20.47 10.52
N HIS A 150 13.86 21.17 11.51
CA HIS A 150 14.62 22.39 11.30
C HIS A 150 15.80 22.13 10.34
N PRO A 151 16.01 22.95 9.29
CA PRO A 151 17.01 22.64 8.25
C PRO A 151 18.44 22.52 8.76
N ILE A 152 18.80 23.28 9.80
CA ILE A 152 20.14 23.35 10.37
C ILE A 152 20.32 22.36 11.53
N THR A 153 19.49 22.46 12.58
CA THR A 153 19.63 21.62 13.78
C THR A 153 19.19 20.19 13.56
N ARG A 154 18.39 19.90 12.52
CA ARG A 154 17.79 18.62 12.20
C ARG A 154 16.82 18.09 13.25
N GLN A 155 16.54 18.85 14.29
CA GLN A 155 15.55 18.54 15.31
C GLN A 155 14.13 18.81 14.78
N VAL A 156 13.14 18.06 15.31
CA VAL A 156 11.75 18.25 14.89
C VAL A 156 11.20 19.58 15.37
N ILE A 157 10.32 20.17 14.57
CA ILE A 157 9.63 21.43 14.85
C ILE A 157 8.12 21.24 15.00
N GLU A 158 7.64 19.99 15.01
CA GLU A 158 6.22 19.67 15.20
C GLU A 158 6.09 18.40 16.05
N THR A 159 5.04 18.35 16.88
CA THR A 159 4.62 17.16 17.60
C THR A 159 3.70 16.31 16.70
N PRO A 160 3.31 15.07 17.07
CA PRO A 160 2.35 14.29 16.31
C PRO A 160 1.04 15.02 16.02
N GLN A 161 0.49 15.72 17.01
CA GLN A 161 -0.76 16.46 16.85
C GLN A 161 -0.57 17.73 15.98
N HIS A 162 0.56 18.44 16.11
CA HIS A 162 0.90 19.55 15.21
C HIS A 162 1.00 19.06 13.77
N PHE A 163 1.64 17.92 13.54
CA PHE A 163 1.75 17.28 12.22
C PHE A 163 0.38 16.99 11.61
N MET A 164 -0.52 16.31 12.35
CA MET A 164 -1.85 15.98 11.86
C MET A 164 -2.65 17.26 11.51
N LEU A 165 -2.59 18.27 12.37
CA LEU A 165 -3.29 19.53 12.12
C LEU A 165 -2.67 20.33 10.98
N ARG A 166 -1.34 20.30 10.78
CA ARG A 166 -0.69 20.90 9.61
C ARG A 166 -1.19 20.27 8.31
N VAL A 167 -1.28 18.94 8.28
CA VAL A 167 -1.79 18.22 7.10
C VAL A 167 -3.22 18.66 6.80
N ALA A 168 -4.09 18.74 7.79
CA ALA A 168 -5.46 19.20 7.62
C ALA A 168 -5.54 20.68 7.18
N ALA A 169 -4.79 21.57 7.82
CA ALA A 169 -4.75 23.00 7.50
C ALA A 169 -4.18 23.25 6.09
N GLY A 170 -3.23 22.42 5.62
CA GLY A 170 -2.72 22.47 4.27
C GLY A 170 -3.76 22.15 3.19
N LEU A 171 -4.83 21.47 3.57
CA LEU A 171 -5.96 21.11 2.72
C LEU A 171 -7.19 22.02 2.93
N ALA A 172 -7.07 23.13 3.67
CA ALA A 172 -8.15 24.09 3.85
C ALA A 172 -8.67 24.60 2.49
N GLU A 173 -9.96 24.85 2.36
CA GLU A 173 -10.51 25.57 1.21
C GLU A 173 -10.02 27.03 1.22
N ASP A 174 -9.93 27.65 0.05
CA ASP A 174 -9.58 29.06 -0.03
C ASP A 174 -10.78 29.90 0.42
N ASP A 175 -10.72 30.43 1.62
CA ASP A 175 -11.76 31.25 2.22
C ASP A 175 -11.65 32.75 1.87
N GLY A 176 -10.83 33.07 0.85
CA GLY A 176 -10.60 34.45 0.40
C GLY A 176 -9.63 35.22 1.29
N VAL A 177 -8.99 34.60 2.26
CA VAL A 177 -7.85 35.16 3.00
C VAL A 177 -6.64 35.13 2.09
N THR A 178 -6.52 36.11 1.20
CA THR A 178 -5.38 36.25 0.30
C THR A 178 -4.14 36.70 1.07
N ALA A 179 -2.99 36.11 0.76
CA ALA A 179 -1.70 36.65 1.17
C ALA A 179 -1.58 38.12 0.73
N PRO A 180 -0.98 38.99 1.52
CA PRO A 180 -0.83 40.40 1.14
C PRO A 180 -0.13 40.53 -0.22
N GLY A 181 -0.87 40.93 -1.29
CA GLY A 181 -0.34 41.18 -2.63
C GLY A 181 -0.82 40.26 -3.77
N GLY A 182 -1.71 39.30 -3.53
CA GLY A 182 -2.33 38.45 -4.57
C GLY A 182 -3.61 39.10 -5.17
N PRO A 183 -3.98 38.78 -6.45
CA PRO A 183 -5.21 39.32 -7.03
C PRO A 183 -6.44 38.70 -6.34
N ALA A 184 -7.37 39.58 -5.94
CA ALA A 184 -8.64 39.20 -5.32
C ALA A 184 -9.52 38.42 -6.30
N THR A 185 -9.92 37.19 -5.97
CA THR A 185 -10.98 36.48 -6.66
C THR A 185 -12.34 37.04 -6.23
N ALA A 186 -13.09 37.60 -7.17
CA ALA A 186 -14.38 38.20 -6.91
C ALA A 186 -15.45 37.13 -6.70
N GLY A 187 -16.02 37.03 -5.50
CA GLY A 187 -17.23 36.24 -5.33
C GLY A 187 -17.55 35.66 -3.94
N GLY A 188 -17.16 36.24 -2.84
CA GLY A 188 -17.63 35.80 -1.52
C GLY A 188 -17.47 36.87 -0.46
N GLY A 189 -18.54 37.23 0.24
CA GLY A 189 -18.49 38.16 1.38
C GLY A 189 -17.72 37.55 2.55
N PRO A 190 -16.99 38.33 3.34
CA PRO A 190 -16.00 37.89 4.31
C PRO A 190 -16.55 37.16 5.56
N GLU A 191 -17.84 36.98 5.74
CA GLU A 191 -18.40 36.41 6.98
C GLU A 191 -18.95 34.97 6.87
N VAL A 192 -19.11 34.42 5.66
CA VAL A 192 -19.78 33.11 5.48
C VAL A 192 -18.80 31.96 5.13
N GLY A 193 -17.62 32.25 4.59
CA GLY A 193 -16.65 31.24 4.15
C GLY A 193 -15.70 30.73 5.24
N GLY A 194 -15.14 31.62 6.06
CA GLY A 194 -14.06 31.28 7.01
C GLY A 194 -14.46 30.30 8.12
N GLY A 195 -15.71 30.31 8.54
CA GLY A 195 -16.21 29.37 9.57
C GLY A 195 -16.27 27.94 9.08
N ARG A 196 -16.66 27.72 7.83
CA ARG A 196 -16.82 26.39 7.23
C ARG A 196 -15.47 25.74 6.96
N ALA A 197 -14.52 26.43 6.34
CA ALA A 197 -13.19 25.89 6.07
C ALA A 197 -12.51 25.44 7.36
N LEU A 198 -12.67 26.18 8.44
CA LEU A 198 -12.13 25.84 9.75
C LEU A 198 -12.78 24.57 10.35
N GLU A 199 -14.11 24.43 10.26
CA GLU A 199 -14.81 23.22 10.76
C GLU A 199 -14.42 21.98 9.94
N GLU A 200 -14.34 22.08 8.62
CA GLU A 200 -13.86 20.99 7.76
C GLU A 200 -12.42 20.57 8.10
N VAL A 201 -11.52 21.54 8.32
CA VAL A 201 -10.15 21.26 8.79
C VAL A 201 -10.15 20.57 10.15
N ALA A 202 -11.01 21.01 11.07
CA ALA A 202 -11.14 20.39 12.39
C ALA A 202 -11.66 18.94 12.27
N ASP A 203 -12.60 18.68 11.37
CA ASP A 203 -13.13 17.33 11.14
C ASP A 203 -12.06 16.39 10.57
N LEU A 204 -11.31 16.81 9.57
CA LEU A 204 -10.20 16.02 9.05
C LEU A 204 -9.12 15.77 10.12
N TYR A 205 -8.77 16.81 10.89
CA TYR A 205 -7.84 16.67 12.00
C TYR A 205 -8.30 15.63 13.02
N ARG A 206 -9.59 15.69 13.43
CA ARG A 206 -10.16 14.72 14.36
C ARG A 206 -10.06 13.29 13.84
N LEU A 207 -10.37 13.06 12.55
CA LEU A 207 -10.24 11.74 11.93
C LEU A 207 -8.79 11.23 11.94
N MET A 208 -7.84 12.07 11.56
CA MET A 208 -6.43 11.68 11.55
C MET A 208 -5.88 11.48 12.97
N SER A 209 -6.21 12.37 13.90
CA SER A 209 -5.81 12.27 15.31
C SER A 209 -6.42 11.04 16.01
N ALA A 210 -7.63 10.63 15.59
CA ALA A 210 -8.26 9.38 16.04
C ALA A 210 -7.68 8.14 15.38
N LEU A 211 -6.85 8.29 14.33
CA LEU A 211 -6.34 7.23 13.45
C LEU A 211 -7.46 6.46 12.72
N ASP A 212 -8.61 7.10 12.50
CA ASP A 212 -9.74 6.54 11.75
C ASP A 212 -9.47 6.53 10.24
N TYR A 213 -8.71 7.51 9.79
CA TYR A 213 -8.33 7.71 8.40
C TYR A 213 -6.94 8.34 8.32
N LEU A 214 -6.13 7.88 7.37
CA LEU A 214 -4.87 8.54 7.02
C LEU A 214 -4.76 8.68 5.50
N PRO A 215 -4.41 9.87 5.00
CA PRO A 215 -4.05 10.04 3.60
C PRO A 215 -2.71 9.36 3.30
N SER A 216 -2.41 9.19 2.02
CA SER A 216 -1.16 8.58 1.58
C SER A 216 0.08 9.37 2.00
N SER A 217 1.23 8.69 2.03
CA SER A 217 2.50 9.29 2.45
C SER A 217 2.83 10.62 1.75
N PRO A 218 2.65 10.80 0.43
CA PRO A 218 2.90 12.11 -0.19
C PRO A 218 2.05 13.24 0.37
N THR A 219 0.78 13.01 0.65
CA THR A 219 -0.10 13.99 1.29
C THR A 219 0.38 14.29 2.72
N LEU A 220 0.69 13.26 3.51
CA LEU A 220 1.23 13.43 4.86
C LEU A 220 2.54 14.23 4.87
N PHE A 221 3.44 13.99 3.92
CA PHE A 221 4.71 14.72 3.83
C PHE A 221 4.52 16.17 3.42
N ASN A 222 3.68 16.42 2.40
CA ASN A 222 3.75 17.65 1.62
C ASN A 222 2.57 18.59 1.82
N SER A 223 1.47 18.14 2.45
CA SER A 223 0.36 19.04 2.76
C SER A 223 0.80 20.15 3.72
N GLY A 224 0.43 21.37 3.40
CA GLY A 224 0.81 22.56 4.14
C GLY A 224 2.24 23.06 3.94
N THR A 225 3.05 22.36 3.11
CA THR A 225 4.42 22.77 2.80
C THR A 225 4.49 23.69 1.56
N ARG A 226 5.68 24.24 1.28
CA ARG A 226 5.93 25.08 0.08
C ARG A 226 5.78 24.32 -1.24
N HIS A 227 5.95 23.00 -1.24
CA HIS A 227 5.85 22.15 -2.44
C HIS A 227 4.81 21.08 -2.21
N PRO A 228 3.51 21.41 -2.33
CA PRO A 228 2.42 20.50 -2.00
C PRO A 228 2.19 19.45 -3.09
N GLN A 229 3.21 18.64 -3.43
CA GLN A 229 3.06 17.48 -4.30
C GLN A 229 2.53 16.32 -3.45
N MET A 230 1.23 16.06 -3.54
CA MET A 230 0.49 15.15 -2.67
C MET A 230 0.02 13.88 -3.38
N SER A 231 0.16 13.80 -4.71
CA SER A 231 -0.26 12.64 -5.49
C SER A 231 0.73 11.48 -5.37
N SER A 232 0.20 10.26 -5.28
CA SER A 232 0.99 9.06 -5.02
C SER A 232 1.32 8.27 -6.28
N CYS A 233 0.39 8.23 -7.24
CA CYS A 233 0.40 7.30 -8.35
C CYS A 233 0.23 8.01 -9.68
N TYR A 234 0.99 7.55 -10.67
CA TYR A 234 0.97 8.08 -12.03
C TYR A 234 0.94 6.93 -13.03
N LEU A 235 0.02 7.01 -13.99
CA LEU A 235 -0.05 6.10 -15.13
C LEU A 235 0.24 6.89 -16.39
N LEU A 236 1.37 6.57 -17.02
CA LEU A 236 1.70 7.11 -18.33
C LEU A 236 1.09 6.23 -19.42
N ASP A 237 0.90 6.76 -20.60
CA ASP A 237 0.68 5.91 -21.77
C ASP A 237 2.00 5.40 -22.34
N SER A 238 1.94 4.34 -23.14
CA SER A 238 3.09 3.84 -23.88
C SER A 238 3.70 4.96 -24.73
N PRO A 239 5.03 5.08 -24.78
CA PRO A 239 5.63 5.97 -25.75
C PRO A 239 5.16 5.56 -27.15
N LEU A 240 4.96 6.54 -28.02
CA LEU A 240 4.78 6.30 -29.45
C LEU A 240 6.08 5.69 -29.99
N ASP A 241 5.98 4.95 -31.08
CA ASP A 241 7.10 4.25 -31.74
C ASP A 241 8.04 5.23 -32.46
N GLN A 242 8.53 6.23 -31.73
CA GLN A 242 9.40 7.31 -32.17
C GLN A 242 10.41 7.64 -31.08
N LEU A 243 11.66 7.92 -31.45
CA LEU A 243 12.75 8.16 -30.51
C LEU A 243 12.44 9.32 -29.56
N ASP A 244 11.90 10.43 -30.09
CA ASP A 244 11.58 11.62 -29.28
C ASP A 244 10.49 11.32 -28.25
N SER A 245 9.49 10.52 -28.62
CA SER A 245 8.44 10.10 -27.68
C SER A 245 8.99 9.18 -26.58
N ILE A 246 9.86 8.22 -26.92
CA ILE A 246 10.49 7.30 -25.96
C ILE A 246 11.30 8.10 -24.93
N TYR A 247 12.19 8.99 -25.38
CA TYR A 247 13.01 9.79 -24.46
C TYR A 247 12.21 10.88 -23.75
N GLY A 248 11.15 11.38 -24.38
CA GLY A 248 10.19 12.29 -23.74
C GLY A 248 9.53 11.62 -22.53
N ARG A 249 9.12 10.36 -22.65
CA ARG A 249 8.60 9.58 -21.51
C ARG A 249 9.64 9.34 -20.42
N TYR A 250 10.93 9.14 -20.77
CA TYR A 250 11.97 9.04 -19.73
C TYR A 250 12.14 10.33 -18.95
N HIS A 251 12.07 11.47 -19.62
CA HIS A 251 12.11 12.77 -18.96
C HIS A 251 10.91 12.94 -18.02
N GLU A 252 9.71 12.56 -18.47
CA GLU A 252 8.50 12.59 -17.64
C GLU A 252 8.61 11.66 -16.41
N VAL A 253 9.03 10.40 -16.61
CA VAL A 253 9.28 9.43 -15.54
C VAL A 253 10.30 9.99 -14.53
N ALA A 254 11.38 10.62 -14.98
CA ALA A 254 12.37 11.19 -14.10
C ALA A 254 11.80 12.34 -13.24
N ARG A 255 10.99 13.24 -13.84
CA ARG A 255 10.31 14.33 -13.12
C ARG A 255 9.32 13.80 -12.08
N LEU A 256 8.47 12.85 -12.45
CA LEU A 256 7.50 12.23 -11.56
C LEU A 256 8.19 11.46 -10.42
N SER A 257 9.24 10.70 -10.73
CA SER A 257 10.04 9.97 -9.73
C SER A 257 10.71 10.90 -8.72
N LYS A 258 11.25 12.05 -9.17
CA LYS A 258 11.85 13.06 -8.28
C LYS A 258 10.87 13.51 -7.19
N HIS A 259 9.59 13.57 -7.51
CA HIS A 259 8.52 14.00 -6.63
C HIS A 259 7.76 12.83 -5.97
N ALA A 260 8.42 11.69 -5.79
CA ALA A 260 7.93 10.52 -5.05
C ALA A 260 6.73 9.77 -5.67
N GLY A 261 6.46 9.95 -6.97
CA GLY A 261 5.42 9.23 -7.69
C GLY A 261 5.77 7.75 -7.89
N GLY A 262 4.84 6.85 -7.60
CA GLY A 262 4.85 5.47 -8.08
C GLY A 262 4.33 5.43 -9.52
N ILE A 263 5.10 4.83 -10.45
CA ILE A 263 4.86 4.97 -11.88
C ILE A 263 4.49 3.64 -12.51
N GLY A 264 3.43 3.62 -13.31
CA GLY A 264 3.12 2.59 -14.29
C GLY A 264 3.33 3.12 -15.70
N ILE A 265 3.98 2.34 -16.55
CA ILE A 265 4.22 2.69 -17.95
C ILE A 265 4.12 1.45 -18.85
N PRO A 266 3.17 1.39 -19.79
CA PRO A 266 3.14 0.34 -20.81
C PRO A 266 4.17 0.60 -21.90
N TYR A 267 4.54 -0.49 -22.60
CA TYR A 267 5.50 -0.44 -23.73
C TYR A 267 4.97 -1.11 -24.99
N SER A 268 3.68 -1.41 -25.01
CA SER A 268 3.06 -2.22 -26.08
C SER A 268 2.95 -1.52 -27.43
N ARG A 269 3.22 -0.19 -27.53
CA ARG A 269 3.22 0.55 -28.80
C ARG A 269 4.56 0.55 -29.52
N VAL A 270 5.67 0.23 -28.82
CA VAL A 270 7.02 0.29 -29.39
C VAL A 270 7.29 -0.98 -30.19
N ARG A 271 7.77 -0.81 -31.43
CA ARG A 271 8.06 -1.91 -32.36
C ARG A 271 8.97 -2.97 -31.78
N ALA A 272 8.68 -4.21 -32.10
CA ALA A 272 9.46 -5.37 -31.69
C ALA A 272 10.80 -5.46 -32.43
N ARG A 273 11.71 -6.28 -31.88
CA ARG A 273 12.99 -6.64 -32.50
C ARG A 273 12.80 -7.20 -33.91
N GLY A 274 13.69 -6.81 -34.81
CA GLY A 274 13.67 -7.21 -36.20
C GLY A 274 12.70 -6.46 -37.11
N SER A 275 11.86 -5.55 -36.54
CA SER A 275 10.97 -4.70 -37.32
C SER A 275 11.75 -3.69 -38.15
N LEU A 276 11.32 -3.42 -39.39
CA LEU A 276 11.98 -2.48 -40.31
C LEU A 276 11.91 -1.04 -39.78
N ILE A 277 13.07 -0.37 -39.78
CA ILE A 277 13.17 1.09 -39.58
C ILE A 277 13.24 1.75 -40.94
N ARG A 278 12.11 2.25 -41.44
CA ARG A 278 12.01 2.78 -42.83
C ARG A 278 13.01 3.90 -43.12
N GLY A 279 13.29 4.76 -42.15
CA GLY A 279 14.18 5.92 -42.34
C GLY A 279 15.64 5.56 -42.56
N THR A 280 16.12 4.44 -42.04
CA THR A 280 17.51 3.99 -42.15
C THR A 280 17.65 2.68 -42.91
N ASN A 281 16.54 2.07 -43.31
CA ASN A 281 16.50 0.71 -43.90
C ASN A 281 17.18 -0.37 -43.04
N GLY A 282 17.24 -0.15 -41.72
CA GLY A 282 17.81 -1.09 -40.76
C GLY A 282 16.70 -1.80 -39.97
N HIS A 283 17.09 -2.59 -39.00
CA HIS A 283 16.17 -3.35 -38.14
C HIS A 283 16.20 -2.85 -36.70
N SER A 284 15.06 -2.85 -36.07
CA SER A 284 14.89 -2.51 -34.64
C SER A 284 15.58 -3.56 -33.73
N ASN A 285 16.16 -3.08 -32.64
CA ASN A 285 16.64 -3.93 -31.54
C ASN A 285 15.54 -4.29 -30.53
N GLY A 286 14.30 -3.85 -30.76
CA GLY A 286 13.15 -4.08 -29.87
C GLY A 286 13.16 -3.20 -28.63
N ILE A 287 12.34 -3.59 -27.63
CA ILE A 287 12.11 -2.80 -26.42
C ILE A 287 13.22 -2.92 -25.39
N VAL A 288 13.97 -4.03 -25.35
CA VAL A 288 14.93 -4.34 -24.29
C VAL A 288 15.99 -3.26 -24.08
N PRO A 289 16.68 -2.72 -25.13
CA PRO A 289 17.66 -1.64 -24.95
C PRO A 289 17.06 -0.36 -24.38
N PHE A 290 15.82 -0.03 -24.76
CA PHE A 290 15.11 1.11 -24.23
C PHE A 290 14.74 0.92 -22.75
N LEU A 291 14.30 -0.28 -22.37
CA LEU A 291 14.01 -0.61 -20.98
C LEU A 291 15.26 -0.61 -20.10
N LYS A 292 16.42 -1.03 -20.65
CA LYS A 292 17.70 -0.89 -19.93
C LYS A 292 18.07 0.57 -19.67
N THR A 293 17.81 1.47 -20.62
CA THR A 293 18.01 2.92 -20.43
C THR A 293 17.06 3.48 -19.37
N LEU A 294 15.78 3.08 -19.41
CA LEU A 294 14.79 3.47 -18.41
C LEU A 294 15.18 2.95 -17.02
N ASP A 295 15.64 1.73 -16.91
CA ASP A 295 16.14 1.12 -15.66
C ASP A 295 17.23 1.97 -15.00
N ALA A 296 18.22 2.37 -15.79
CA ALA A 296 19.31 3.24 -15.33
C ALA A 296 18.79 4.64 -14.94
N SER A 297 17.85 5.21 -15.69
CA SER A 297 17.23 6.51 -15.40
C SER A 297 16.45 6.49 -14.09
N VAL A 298 15.63 5.46 -13.86
CA VAL A 298 14.85 5.30 -12.62
C VAL A 298 15.80 5.12 -11.42
N ALA A 299 16.85 4.33 -11.56
CA ALA A 299 17.85 4.12 -10.51
C ALA A 299 18.62 5.41 -10.15
N ALA A 300 18.87 6.28 -11.14
CA ALA A 300 19.59 7.54 -10.94
C ALA A 300 18.78 8.60 -10.18
N VAL A 301 17.45 8.54 -10.26
CA VAL A 301 16.57 9.54 -9.63
C VAL A 301 16.39 9.22 -8.15
N ASN A 302 16.75 10.19 -7.30
CA ASN A 302 16.59 10.09 -5.86
C ASN A 302 15.48 11.03 -5.38
N GLN A 303 14.47 10.47 -4.74
CA GLN A 303 13.32 11.18 -4.17
C GLN A 303 13.73 11.94 -2.90
N GLY A 304 14.43 13.06 -3.07
CA GLY A 304 14.87 13.90 -1.95
C GLY A 304 15.76 13.20 -0.92
N GLY A 305 16.53 12.18 -1.30
CA GLY A 305 17.38 11.40 -0.40
C GLY A 305 16.66 10.31 0.40
N ARG A 306 15.34 10.16 0.24
CA ARG A 306 14.53 9.27 1.08
C ARG A 306 14.21 7.92 0.44
N ARG A 307 14.04 7.88 -0.88
CA ARG A 307 13.74 6.65 -1.67
C ARG A 307 14.38 6.74 -3.06
N LYS A 308 14.70 5.61 -3.66
CA LYS A 308 15.02 5.52 -5.08
C LYS A 308 13.74 5.64 -5.91
N GLY A 309 13.85 6.11 -7.16
CA GLY A 309 12.75 6.08 -8.11
C GLY A 309 12.26 4.63 -8.32
N ALA A 310 10.98 4.45 -8.59
CA ALA A 310 10.38 3.14 -8.82
C ALA A 310 9.34 3.24 -9.94
N ALA A 311 9.43 2.30 -10.90
CA ALA A 311 8.48 2.19 -12.00
C ALA A 311 8.16 0.72 -12.28
N ALA A 312 6.91 0.47 -12.71
CA ALA A 312 6.47 -0.81 -13.26
C ALA A 312 6.25 -0.66 -14.75
N VAL A 313 6.84 -1.55 -15.52
CA VAL A 313 6.65 -1.64 -16.97
C VAL A 313 5.63 -2.72 -17.28
N TYR A 314 4.62 -2.36 -18.07
CA TYR A 314 3.56 -3.26 -18.52
C TYR A 314 3.77 -3.64 -19.98
N LEU A 315 3.63 -4.92 -20.29
CA LEU A 315 3.66 -5.40 -21.67
C LEU A 315 2.50 -6.35 -21.93
N GLU A 316 1.82 -6.15 -23.07
CA GLU A 316 0.78 -7.05 -23.51
C GLU A 316 1.37 -8.39 -24.02
N THR A 317 0.67 -9.48 -23.73
CA THR A 317 1.18 -10.84 -24.00
C THR A 317 1.31 -11.18 -25.49
N TRP A 318 0.69 -10.42 -26.38
CA TRP A 318 0.80 -10.60 -27.83
C TRP A 318 2.02 -9.90 -28.45
N HIS A 319 2.75 -9.06 -27.69
CA HIS A 319 3.90 -8.33 -28.22
C HIS A 319 5.05 -9.30 -28.55
N ALA A 320 5.67 -9.15 -29.71
CA ALA A 320 6.68 -10.11 -30.18
C ALA A 320 7.96 -10.19 -29.30
N ASP A 321 8.23 -9.15 -28.50
CA ASP A 321 9.37 -9.16 -27.57
C ASP A 321 8.96 -9.70 -26.18
N ILE A 322 7.78 -10.31 -26.01
CA ILE A 322 7.31 -10.79 -24.69
C ILE A 322 8.26 -11.79 -24.06
N GLU A 323 8.88 -12.66 -24.87
CA GLU A 323 9.80 -13.67 -24.38
C GLU A 323 11.08 -13.06 -23.81
N GLU A 324 11.63 -12.03 -24.48
CA GLU A 324 12.79 -11.27 -23.98
C GLU A 324 12.43 -10.41 -22.76
N PHE A 325 11.19 -9.90 -22.69
CA PHE A 325 10.67 -9.16 -21.54
C PHE A 325 10.60 -10.04 -20.27
N LEU A 326 10.22 -11.31 -20.40
CA LEU A 326 10.21 -12.26 -19.29
C LEU A 326 11.60 -12.45 -18.65
N GLU A 327 12.67 -12.32 -19.42
CA GLU A 327 14.05 -12.54 -18.98
C GLU A 327 14.69 -11.31 -18.33
N LEU A 328 14.04 -10.14 -18.37
CA LEU A 328 14.64 -8.87 -17.92
C LEU A 328 15.07 -8.88 -16.45
N ARG A 329 14.41 -9.68 -15.61
CA ARG A 329 14.73 -9.80 -14.18
C ARG A 329 15.56 -11.03 -13.80
N ASP A 330 16.02 -11.81 -14.78
CA ASP A 330 16.85 -12.97 -14.49
C ASP A 330 18.18 -12.54 -13.84
N ASN A 331 18.62 -13.34 -12.87
CA ASN A 331 19.90 -13.11 -12.18
C ASN A 331 21.11 -13.61 -12.97
N THR A 332 20.89 -14.20 -14.14
CA THR A 332 21.92 -14.77 -15.02
C THR A 332 21.85 -14.14 -16.42
N GLY A 333 22.88 -14.32 -17.22
CA GLY A 333 22.98 -13.80 -18.60
C GLY A 333 23.65 -12.44 -18.69
N GLU A 334 23.52 -11.78 -19.84
CA GLU A 334 24.18 -10.49 -20.12
C GLU A 334 23.46 -9.34 -19.36
N ASP A 335 24.18 -8.60 -18.53
CA ASP A 335 23.65 -7.46 -17.78
C ASP A 335 23.04 -6.38 -18.69
N ALA A 336 23.59 -6.19 -19.91
CA ALA A 336 23.03 -5.25 -20.88
C ALA A 336 21.58 -5.58 -21.29
N ARG A 337 21.13 -6.81 -21.05
CA ARG A 337 19.78 -7.30 -21.33
C ARG A 337 18.95 -7.49 -20.07
N ARG A 338 19.35 -6.95 -18.93
CA ARG A 338 18.66 -7.08 -17.62
C ARG A 338 18.28 -5.73 -17.06
N THR A 339 17.15 -5.72 -16.34
CA THR A 339 16.62 -4.52 -15.65
C THR A 339 16.31 -4.91 -14.20
N HIS A 340 17.14 -4.48 -13.24
CA HIS A 340 16.98 -4.87 -11.84
C HIS A 340 16.23 -3.82 -11.00
N ASN A 341 16.06 -2.59 -11.50
CA ASN A 341 15.38 -1.50 -10.83
C ASN A 341 13.93 -1.30 -11.31
N LEU A 342 13.55 -1.87 -12.47
CA LEU A 342 12.19 -1.86 -12.96
C LEU A 342 11.40 -3.05 -12.43
N ASN A 343 10.14 -2.84 -12.07
CA ASN A 343 9.19 -3.92 -11.90
C ASN A 343 8.52 -4.26 -13.24
N LEU A 344 8.12 -5.50 -13.39
CA LEU A 344 7.50 -5.99 -14.61
C LEU A 344 6.09 -6.49 -14.33
N ALA A 345 5.19 -6.23 -15.26
CA ALA A 345 3.80 -6.72 -15.21
C ALA A 345 3.31 -7.09 -16.61
N HIS A 346 2.42 -8.05 -16.68
CA HIS A 346 1.77 -8.47 -17.91
C HIS A 346 0.38 -7.86 -18.00
N TRP A 347 0.06 -7.23 -19.13
CA TRP A 347 -1.27 -6.77 -19.48
C TRP A 347 -1.94 -7.81 -20.36
N VAL A 348 -2.83 -8.61 -19.76
CA VAL A 348 -3.31 -9.88 -20.30
C VAL A 348 -4.72 -9.73 -20.86
N PRO A 349 -4.93 -9.89 -22.19
CA PRO A 349 -6.27 -9.97 -22.76
C PRO A 349 -6.94 -11.32 -22.45
N ASP A 350 -8.27 -11.33 -22.35
CA ASP A 350 -9.06 -12.53 -22.09
C ASP A 350 -8.85 -13.61 -23.15
N GLU A 351 -8.63 -13.23 -24.42
CA GLU A 351 -8.33 -14.18 -25.49
C GLU A 351 -7.09 -15.03 -25.22
N PHE A 352 -6.05 -14.44 -24.62
CA PHE A 352 -4.87 -15.21 -24.20
C PHE A 352 -5.25 -16.29 -23.18
N MET A 353 -5.99 -15.92 -22.15
CA MET A 353 -6.40 -16.87 -21.10
C MET A 353 -7.35 -17.94 -21.62
N ARG A 354 -8.24 -17.60 -22.52
CA ARG A 354 -9.10 -18.59 -23.20
C ARG A 354 -8.29 -19.60 -24.03
N ARG A 355 -7.23 -19.13 -24.71
CA ARG A 355 -6.34 -20.03 -25.47
C ARG A 355 -5.47 -20.90 -24.56
N VAL A 356 -5.04 -20.38 -23.41
CA VAL A 356 -4.41 -21.20 -22.37
C VAL A 356 -5.33 -22.32 -21.89
N ASP A 357 -6.58 -22.00 -21.57
CA ASP A 357 -7.58 -23.01 -21.17
C ASP A 357 -7.80 -24.06 -22.29
N ALA A 358 -7.94 -23.61 -23.54
CA ALA A 358 -8.25 -24.45 -24.70
C ALA A 358 -7.02 -25.18 -25.30
N ASP A 359 -5.83 -25.01 -24.72
CA ASP A 359 -4.55 -25.54 -25.25
C ASP A 359 -4.33 -25.17 -26.73
N ALA A 360 -4.61 -23.92 -27.06
CA ALA A 360 -4.51 -23.39 -28.41
C ALA A 360 -3.23 -22.58 -28.61
N ASP A 361 -2.92 -22.29 -29.87
CA ASP A 361 -1.79 -21.47 -30.26
C ASP A 361 -2.02 -19.99 -29.94
N TRP A 362 -0.93 -19.28 -29.64
CA TRP A 362 -0.86 -17.84 -29.45
C TRP A 362 0.11 -17.19 -30.41
N SER A 363 -0.33 -16.18 -31.13
CA SER A 363 0.47 -15.46 -32.12
C SER A 363 1.04 -14.18 -31.56
N LEU A 364 2.31 -13.92 -31.79
CA LEU A 364 3.05 -12.74 -31.40
C LEU A 364 3.21 -11.78 -32.58
N PHE A 365 2.93 -10.50 -32.33
CA PHE A 365 2.94 -9.45 -33.33
C PHE A 365 3.87 -8.32 -32.96
N SER A 366 4.38 -7.60 -33.96
CA SER A 366 4.95 -6.29 -33.76
C SER A 366 3.84 -5.22 -33.82
N PRO A 367 3.80 -4.24 -32.91
CA PRO A 367 2.76 -3.21 -32.91
C PRO A 367 2.70 -2.40 -34.21
N VAL A 368 3.80 -2.32 -34.95
CA VAL A 368 3.83 -1.63 -36.26
C VAL A 368 2.95 -2.31 -37.30
N ASP A 369 2.68 -3.59 -37.14
CA ASP A 369 1.86 -4.39 -38.06
C ASP A 369 0.40 -4.46 -37.60
N VAL A 370 0.14 -4.22 -36.32
CA VAL A 370 -1.19 -4.32 -35.67
C VAL A 370 -1.39 -3.20 -34.64
N PRO A 371 -1.25 -1.93 -34.99
CA PRO A 371 -1.23 -0.83 -34.03
C PRO A 371 -2.51 -0.70 -33.22
N GLU A 372 -3.64 -1.13 -33.76
CA GLU A 372 -4.95 -1.06 -33.13
C GLU A 372 -5.10 -1.96 -31.90
N LEU A 373 -4.32 -3.06 -31.78
CA LEU A 373 -4.48 -4.01 -30.68
C LEU A 373 -4.23 -3.38 -29.30
N VAL A 374 -3.41 -2.35 -29.21
CA VAL A 374 -3.12 -1.66 -27.96
C VAL A 374 -4.37 -1.00 -27.39
N ASP A 375 -5.18 -0.38 -28.26
CA ASP A 375 -6.34 0.42 -27.88
C ASP A 375 -7.65 -0.38 -27.80
N LEU A 376 -7.65 -1.62 -28.29
CA LEU A 376 -8.80 -2.51 -28.29
C LEU A 376 -8.82 -3.45 -27.09
N TRP A 377 -10.01 -3.83 -26.65
CA TRP A 377 -10.27 -4.82 -25.61
C TRP A 377 -11.59 -5.57 -25.88
N GLY A 378 -11.83 -6.69 -25.19
CA GLY A 378 -13.01 -7.51 -25.35
C GLY A 378 -13.18 -8.06 -26.77
N ALA A 379 -14.41 -8.10 -27.25
CA ALA A 379 -14.74 -8.67 -28.57
C ALA A 379 -14.06 -7.96 -29.74
N ASP A 380 -13.82 -6.64 -29.64
CA ASP A 380 -13.13 -5.88 -30.68
C ASP A 380 -11.66 -6.26 -30.79
N PHE A 381 -10.99 -6.47 -29.63
CA PHE A 381 -9.65 -7.01 -29.59
C PHE A 381 -9.60 -8.42 -30.20
N ASP A 382 -10.50 -9.30 -29.78
CA ASP A 382 -10.55 -10.68 -30.29
C ASP A 382 -10.70 -10.72 -31.80
N ALA A 383 -11.60 -9.88 -32.35
CA ALA A 383 -11.83 -9.80 -33.77
C ALA A 383 -10.60 -9.25 -34.52
N ALA A 384 -9.97 -8.21 -34.01
CA ALA A 384 -8.75 -7.62 -34.61
C ALA A 384 -7.58 -8.60 -34.55
N TYR A 385 -7.38 -9.28 -33.42
CA TYR A 385 -6.33 -10.27 -33.22
C TYR A 385 -6.46 -11.44 -34.23
N ARG A 386 -7.67 -12.01 -34.37
CA ARG A 386 -7.94 -13.10 -35.34
C ARG A 386 -7.80 -12.64 -36.80
N ARG A 387 -8.16 -11.39 -37.12
CA ARG A 387 -7.92 -10.82 -38.45
C ARG A 387 -6.41 -10.74 -38.76
N ALA A 388 -5.61 -10.31 -37.77
CA ALA A 388 -4.18 -10.23 -37.92
C ALA A 388 -3.53 -11.62 -38.15
N GLU A 389 -4.01 -12.65 -37.44
CA GLU A 389 -3.60 -14.05 -37.67
C GLU A 389 -3.95 -14.51 -39.07
N ALA A 390 -5.21 -14.30 -39.50
CA ALA A 390 -5.67 -14.68 -40.83
C ALA A 390 -4.91 -13.95 -41.95
N ALA A 391 -4.45 -12.74 -41.72
CA ALA A 391 -3.62 -11.97 -42.64
C ALA A 391 -2.15 -12.37 -42.64
N GLY A 392 -1.73 -13.34 -41.78
CA GLY A 392 -0.35 -13.81 -41.70
C GLY A 392 0.63 -12.79 -41.12
N LEU A 393 0.16 -11.85 -40.29
CA LEU A 393 1.01 -10.79 -39.71
C LEU A 393 1.81 -11.25 -38.48
N ALA A 394 1.59 -12.49 -38.00
CA ALA A 394 2.32 -13.03 -36.86
C ALA A 394 3.82 -13.14 -37.15
N ARG A 395 4.63 -12.62 -36.25
CA ARG A 395 6.10 -12.79 -36.24
C ARG A 395 6.50 -14.18 -35.76
N ARG A 396 5.73 -14.72 -34.83
CA ARG A 396 5.90 -16.05 -34.25
C ARG A 396 4.56 -16.55 -33.74
N THR A 397 4.36 -17.85 -33.78
CA THR A 397 3.23 -18.53 -33.14
C THR A 397 3.80 -19.65 -32.25
N LEU A 398 3.27 -19.77 -31.02
CA LEU A 398 3.67 -20.78 -30.02
C LEU A 398 2.43 -21.24 -29.25
N PRO A 399 2.47 -22.40 -28.58
CA PRO A 399 1.38 -22.80 -27.68
C PRO A 399 1.16 -21.78 -26.57
N ALA A 400 -0.08 -21.35 -26.34
CA ALA A 400 -0.39 -20.36 -25.30
C ALA A 400 0.04 -20.86 -23.90
N ARG A 401 -0.09 -22.16 -23.63
CA ARG A 401 0.37 -22.80 -22.38
C ARG A 401 1.87 -22.73 -22.19
N GLU A 402 2.66 -22.76 -23.27
CA GLU A 402 4.12 -22.60 -23.18
C GLU A 402 4.48 -21.20 -22.68
N LEU A 403 3.91 -20.15 -23.27
CA LEU A 403 4.14 -18.77 -22.85
C LEU A 403 3.65 -18.56 -21.40
N TYR A 404 2.47 -19.05 -21.06
CA TYR A 404 1.92 -18.97 -19.73
C TYR A 404 2.81 -19.66 -18.69
N GLY A 405 3.34 -20.86 -19.01
CA GLY A 405 4.31 -21.56 -18.18
C GLY A 405 5.60 -20.77 -17.95
N ARG A 406 6.11 -20.09 -18.97
CA ARG A 406 7.28 -19.21 -18.83
C ARG A 406 6.97 -18.01 -17.93
N MET A 407 5.78 -17.40 -18.06
CA MET A 407 5.33 -16.32 -17.17
C MET A 407 5.28 -16.82 -15.71
N MET A 408 4.71 -17.99 -15.45
CA MET A 408 4.66 -18.59 -14.10
C MET A 408 6.06 -18.91 -13.55
N ARG A 409 6.99 -19.33 -14.40
CA ARG A 409 8.39 -19.59 -14.00
C ARG A 409 9.09 -18.29 -13.57
N THR A 410 8.98 -17.24 -14.37
CA THR A 410 9.54 -15.92 -14.05
C THR A 410 8.98 -15.39 -12.73
N LEU A 411 7.67 -15.52 -12.54
CA LEU A 411 7.01 -15.11 -11.32
C LEU A 411 7.49 -15.89 -10.09
N ALA A 412 7.64 -17.23 -10.22
CA ALA A 412 8.17 -18.07 -9.15
C ALA A 412 9.61 -17.70 -8.76
N GLN A 413 10.44 -17.38 -9.74
CA GLN A 413 11.86 -17.08 -9.54
C GLN A 413 12.12 -15.68 -9.01
N THR A 414 11.33 -14.70 -9.42
CA THR A 414 11.60 -13.28 -9.18
C THR A 414 10.57 -12.59 -8.29
N GLY A 415 9.42 -13.19 -8.07
CA GLY A 415 8.25 -12.54 -7.45
C GLY A 415 7.66 -11.39 -8.29
N ASN A 416 8.17 -11.21 -9.51
CA ASN A 416 7.88 -10.11 -10.43
C ASN A 416 7.29 -10.66 -11.74
N GLY A 417 6.62 -9.81 -12.52
CA GLY A 417 5.87 -10.26 -13.69
C GLY A 417 4.43 -10.62 -13.31
N TRP A 418 3.83 -9.83 -12.41
CA TRP A 418 2.43 -10.05 -11.98
C TRP A 418 1.45 -9.90 -13.13
N MET A 419 0.33 -10.58 -13.02
CA MET A 419 -0.71 -10.59 -14.04
C MET A 419 -1.78 -9.55 -13.73
N THR A 420 -2.12 -8.78 -14.77
CA THR A 420 -3.22 -7.80 -14.75
C THR A 420 -4.09 -8.04 -15.99
N PHE A 421 -5.41 -7.97 -15.83
CA PHE A 421 -6.37 -8.45 -16.85
C PHE A 421 -7.02 -7.27 -17.59
N LYS A 422 -6.60 -7.09 -18.84
CA LYS A 422 -6.97 -5.98 -19.72
C LYS A 422 -8.48 -5.80 -19.84
N ASP A 423 -9.19 -6.91 -20.11
CA ASP A 423 -10.63 -6.86 -20.40
C ASP A 423 -11.45 -6.58 -19.14
N ALA A 424 -11.10 -7.21 -18.02
CA ALA A 424 -11.76 -6.96 -16.75
C ALA A 424 -11.62 -5.49 -16.32
N ALA A 425 -10.41 -4.92 -16.47
CA ALA A 425 -10.14 -3.51 -16.17
C ALA A 425 -10.98 -2.57 -17.05
N ASN A 426 -10.97 -2.76 -18.38
CA ASN A 426 -11.62 -1.85 -19.32
C ASN A 426 -13.14 -1.98 -19.35
N ARG A 427 -13.67 -3.19 -19.20
CA ARG A 427 -15.11 -3.46 -19.21
C ARG A 427 -15.84 -2.71 -18.10
N THR A 428 -15.23 -2.54 -16.96
CA THR A 428 -15.85 -1.96 -15.77
C THR A 428 -15.42 -0.54 -15.45
N ALA A 429 -14.36 -0.03 -16.08
CA ALA A 429 -13.87 1.32 -15.81
C ALA A 429 -14.87 2.40 -16.23
N ASN A 430 -15.15 3.34 -15.34
CA ASN A 430 -16.09 4.44 -15.60
C ASN A 430 -15.64 5.36 -16.74
N GLN A 431 -14.34 5.50 -16.93
CA GLN A 431 -13.71 6.40 -17.90
C GLN A 431 -13.66 5.82 -19.33
N THR A 432 -14.04 4.54 -19.54
CA THR A 432 -13.99 3.86 -20.86
C THR A 432 -15.36 3.81 -21.55
N ALA A 433 -16.28 4.72 -21.23
CA ALA A 433 -17.61 4.77 -21.80
C ALA A 433 -17.63 5.16 -23.29
N ARG A 434 -16.62 5.86 -23.77
CA ARG A 434 -16.57 6.38 -25.14
C ARG A 434 -15.45 5.73 -25.95
N PRO A 435 -15.61 5.56 -27.27
CA PRO A 435 -14.58 5.02 -28.16
C PRO A 435 -13.27 5.83 -28.04
N GLY A 436 -12.13 5.14 -28.13
CA GLY A 436 -10.81 5.74 -28.03
C GLY A 436 -10.38 6.05 -26.59
N ARG A 437 -11.11 5.59 -25.59
CA ARG A 437 -10.71 5.64 -24.18
C ARG A 437 -10.43 4.23 -23.68
N THR A 438 -9.18 3.99 -23.33
CA THR A 438 -8.71 2.66 -22.88
C THR A 438 -7.76 2.82 -21.71
N VAL A 439 -7.90 1.93 -20.73
CA VAL A 439 -6.90 1.74 -19.68
C VAL A 439 -5.83 0.81 -20.23
N HIS A 440 -4.58 1.29 -20.31
CA HIS A 440 -3.46 0.57 -20.95
C HIS A 440 -2.55 -0.13 -19.95
N SER A 441 -2.64 0.20 -18.68
CA SER A 441 -1.82 -0.35 -17.60
C SER A 441 -2.42 -0.03 -16.24
N SER A 442 -1.71 -0.40 -15.18
CA SER A 442 -1.93 0.08 -13.83
C SER A 442 -0.71 0.85 -13.31
N ASN A 443 -0.77 1.38 -12.10
CA ASN A 443 0.36 2.02 -11.43
C ASN A 443 1.39 0.99 -10.92
N LEU A 444 2.37 1.46 -10.15
CA LEU A 444 3.40 0.62 -9.55
C LEU A 444 2.82 -0.50 -8.65
N CYS A 445 1.77 -0.22 -7.92
CA CYS A 445 1.19 -1.13 -6.92
C CYS A 445 -0.12 -1.78 -7.36
N THR A 446 -0.53 -1.59 -8.60
CA THR A 446 -1.65 -2.26 -9.32
C THR A 446 -3.07 -1.94 -8.83
N GLU A 447 -3.24 -0.95 -7.95
CA GLU A 447 -4.56 -0.54 -7.48
C GLU A 447 -5.26 0.50 -8.38
N ILE A 448 -4.52 1.22 -9.23
CA ILE A 448 -5.04 2.32 -10.04
C ILE A 448 -5.33 1.87 -11.47
N LEU A 449 -6.55 2.11 -11.92
CA LEU A 449 -7.01 1.82 -13.27
C LEU A 449 -7.70 3.05 -13.87
N GLU A 450 -6.93 3.87 -14.55
CA GLU A 450 -7.35 5.13 -15.13
C GLU A 450 -6.94 5.21 -16.60
N VAL A 451 -7.70 5.95 -17.41
CA VAL A 451 -7.33 6.18 -18.80
C VAL A 451 -6.13 7.13 -18.88
N SER A 452 -5.23 6.82 -19.79
CA SER A 452 -4.09 7.67 -20.14
C SER A 452 -3.92 7.72 -21.65
N ASP A 453 -3.35 8.80 -22.16
CA ASP A 453 -2.98 8.95 -23.56
C ASP A 453 -1.70 9.80 -23.69
N ASP A 454 -1.30 10.14 -24.91
CA ASP A 454 -0.08 10.92 -25.15
C ASP A 454 -0.13 12.33 -24.52
N SER A 455 -1.33 12.84 -24.28
CA SER A 455 -1.57 14.19 -23.73
C SER A 455 -2.00 14.19 -22.27
N GLU A 456 -2.38 13.06 -21.71
CA GLU A 456 -2.91 12.91 -20.35
C GLU A 456 -2.18 11.79 -19.59
N THR A 457 -1.48 12.16 -18.52
CA THR A 457 -0.91 11.22 -17.55
C THR A 457 -1.87 11.09 -16.39
N ALA A 458 -2.41 9.89 -16.17
CA ALA A 458 -3.34 9.64 -15.09
C ALA A 458 -2.69 9.83 -13.71
N VAL A 459 -3.46 10.37 -12.76
CA VAL A 459 -2.98 10.73 -11.41
C VAL A 459 -4.02 10.37 -10.38
N CYS A 460 -3.63 9.62 -9.35
CA CYS A 460 -4.54 9.30 -8.26
C CYS A 460 -4.02 9.81 -6.89
N ASN A 461 -4.95 10.41 -6.14
CA ASN A 461 -4.75 10.86 -4.77
C ASN A 461 -5.33 9.82 -3.82
N LEU A 462 -4.50 9.29 -2.91
CA LEU A 462 -4.84 8.13 -2.11
C LEU A 462 -5.00 8.45 -0.62
N GLY A 463 -5.87 7.70 0.03
CA GLY A 463 -6.03 7.64 1.47
C GLY A 463 -6.70 6.34 1.88
N SER A 464 -6.65 5.98 3.16
CA SER A 464 -7.22 4.72 3.63
C SER A 464 -7.92 4.86 4.97
N VAL A 465 -9.11 4.26 5.04
CA VAL A 465 -9.92 4.14 6.25
C VAL A 465 -9.38 2.99 7.10
N ASN A 466 -9.22 3.20 8.39
CA ASN A 466 -8.81 2.18 9.34
C ASN A 466 -10.04 1.41 9.84
N LEU A 467 -10.36 0.29 9.22
CA LEU A 467 -11.55 -0.49 9.54
C LEU A 467 -11.59 -0.97 10.99
N GLY A 468 -10.44 -1.26 11.59
CA GLY A 468 -10.36 -1.67 12.98
C GLY A 468 -10.98 -0.65 13.95
N ALA A 469 -10.94 0.64 13.63
CA ALA A 469 -11.48 1.70 14.48
C ALA A 469 -13.02 1.68 14.59
N PHE A 470 -13.71 1.10 13.63
CA PHE A 470 -15.19 1.10 13.55
C PHE A 470 -15.83 -0.14 14.17
N VAL A 471 -15.06 -1.09 14.69
CA VAL A 471 -15.61 -2.24 15.41
C VAL A 471 -16.02 -1.82 16.82
N ILE A 472 -17.31 -1.94 17.17
CA ILE A 472 -17.88 -1.60 18.48
C ILE A 472 -18.17 -2.82 19.35
N ALA A 473 -17.84 -4.03 18.87
CA ALA A 473 -18.06 -5.27 19.62
C ALA A 473 -17.34 -5.26 20.98
N PRO A 474 -17.91 -5.92 22.00
CA PRO A 474 -17.30 -6.02 23.32
C PRO A 474 -15.88 -6.60 23.24
N ARG A 475 -14.97 -6.01 24.00
CA ARG A 475 -13.57 -6.47 24.09
C ARG A 475 -13.38 -7.81 24.81
N ASP A 476 -14.43 -8.31 25.44
CA ASP A 476 -14.43 -9.53 26.26
C ASP A 476 -14.48 -10.84 25.45
N GLY A 477 -14.50 -10.74 24.13
CA GLY A 477 -14.45 -11.91 23.25
C GLY A 477 -15.74 -12.73 23.23
N THR A 478 -16.84 -12.21 23.75
CA THR A 478 -18.17 -12.78 23.52
C THR A 478 -18.57 -12.38 22.09
N ALA A 479 -18.23 -13.26 21.15
CA ALA A 479 -18.67 -13.10 19.77
C ALA A 479 -20.21 -13.11 19.76
N GLY A 480 -20.82 -12.03 19.27
CA GLY A 480 -22.17 -12.15 18.74
C GLY A 480 -22.13 -13.24 17.67
N GLY A 481 -23.01 -14.25 17.75
CA GLY A 481 -23.17 -15.21 16.67
C GLY A 481 -23.39 -14.49 15.34
N ALA A 482 -23.42 -15.20 14.22
CA ALA A 482 -23.58 -14.64 12.88
C ALA A 482 -24.68 -13.56 12.74
N ASP A 483 -25.70 -13.61 13.59
CA ASP A 483 -26.83 -12.67 13.63
C ASP A 483 -26.53 -11.30 14.26
N GLY A 484 -25.38 -11.12 14.96
CA GLY A 484 -25.00 -9.86 15.62
C GLY A 484 -23.82 -9.13 14.96
N ILE A 485 -23.29 -9.59 13.84
CA ILE A 485 -22.12 -8.98 13.17
C ILE A 485 -22.46 -7.60 12.63
N ASP A 486 -23.69 -7.36 12.20
CA ASP A 486 -24.12 -6.08 11.67
C ASP A 486 -24.13 -4.96 12.72
N ASP A 487 -24.49 -5.30 13.96
CA ASP A 487 -24.50 -4.37 15.09
C ASP A 487 -23.09 -4.13 15.66
N ALA A 488 -22.10 -4.87 15.20
CA ALA A 488 -20.73 -4.77 15.68
C ALA A 488 -19.88 -3.72 14.94
N ILE A 489 -20.43 -3.06 13.91
CA ILE A 489 -19.76 -2.01 13.15
C ILE A 489 -20.50 -0.69 13.30
N ASP A 490 -19.76 0.38 13.58
CA ASP A 490 -20.28 1.76 13.60
C ASP A 490 -20.41 2.30 12.17
N TRP A 491 -21.51 1.91 11.50
CA TRP A 491 -21.78 2.27 10.11
C TRP A 491 -21.93 3.77 9.90
N GLU A 492 -22.51 4.50 10.86
CA GLU A 492 -22.72 5.94 10.74
C GLU A 492 -21.39 6.71 10.84
N ARG A 493 -20.52 6.29 11.75
CA ARG A 493 -19.18 6.88 11.87
C ARG A 493 -18.35 6.55 10.63
N LEU A 494 -18.49 5.34 10.07
CA LEU A 494 -17.83 4.95 8.82
C LEU A 494 -18.29 5.85 7.67
N ASP A 495 -19.59 6.07 7.50
CA ASP A 495 -20.14 6.97 6.47
C ASP A 495 -19.57 8.39 6.59
N ARG A 496 -19.57 8.97 7.79
CA ARG A 496 -19.01 10.31 8.03
C ARG A 496 -17.53 10.37 7.69
N THR A 497 -16.77 9.33 8.06
CA THR A 497 -15.35 9.24 7.76
C THR A 497 -15.09 9.18 6.26
N VAL A 498 -15.84 8.35 5.54
CA VAL A 498 -15.75 8.23 4.07
C VAL A 498 -16.08 9.56 3.40
N HIS A 499 -17.16 10.23 3.83
CA HIS A 499 -17.58 11.52 3.30
C HIS A 499 -16.48 12.58 3.45
N THR A 500 -15.92 12.72 4.67
CA THR A 500 -14.82 13.65 4.94
C THR A 500 -13.58 13.28 4.11
N ALA A 501 -13.22 12.00 4.06
CA ALA A 501 -12.05 11.53 3.30
C ALA A 501 -12.16 11.85 1.79
N VAL A 502 -13.30 11.57 1.16
CA VAL A 502 -13.54 11.88 -0.27
C VAL A 502 -13.50 13.38 -0.52
N THR A 503 -14.09 14.19 0.36
CA THR A 503 -14.06 15.65 0.27
C THR A 503 -12.61 16.17 0.23
N PHE A 504 -11.75 15.68 1.09
CA PHE A 504 -10.37 16.13 1.14
C PHE A 504 -9.48 15.53 0.04
N LEU A 505 -9.76 14.30 -0.40
CA LEU A 505 -9.07 13.72 -1.57
C LEU A 505 -9.42 14.49 -2.85
N ASP A 506 -10.68 14.92 -3.05
CA ASP A 506 -11.06 15.78 -4.17
C ASP A 506 -10.35 17.14 -4.11
N ARG A 507 -10.23 17.70 -2.90
CA ARG A 507 -9.55 19.00 -2.70
C ARG A 507 -8.07 18.95 -3.04
N VAL A 508 -7.41 17.80 -2.85
CA VAL A 508 -6.02 17.62 -3.30
C VAL A 508 -5.89 17.89 -4.79
N VAL A 509 -6.87 17.53 -5.62
CA VAL A 509 -6.84 17.78 -7.07
C VAL A 509 -6.59 19.26 -7.40
N ASP A 510 -7.20 20.18 -6.63
CA ASP A 510 -7.15 21.61 -6.91
C ASP A 510 -5.90 22.31 -6.37
N ILE A 511 -5.30 21.78 -5.30
CA ILE A 511 -4.15 22.42 -4.63
C ILE A 511 -2.81 21.72 -4.84
N ASN A 512 -2.82 20.57 -5.50
CA ASN A 512 -1.63 19.75 -5.74
C ASN A 512 -0.64 20.46 -6.70
N TYR A 513 0.64 20.32 -6.41
CA TYR A 513 1.67 20.64 -7.38
C TYR A 513 1.84 19.48 -8.37
N TYR A 514 1.61 19.73 -9.66
CA TYR A 514 1.80 18.74 -10.70
C TYR A 514 3.19 18.86 -11.34
N PRO A 515 4.03 17.80 -11.28
CA PRO A 515 5.36 17.83 -11.89
C PRO A 515 5.34 17.97 -13.42
N THR A 516 4.26 17.55 -14.07
CA THR A 516 4.07 17.63 -15.53
C THR A 516 2.69 18.21 -15.87
N GLU A 517 2.59 18.88 -17.03
CA GLU A 517 1.32 19.45 -17.48
C GLU A 517 0.29 18.38 -17.81
N GLN A 518 0.75 17.24 -18.35
CA GLN A 518 -0.10 16.08 -18.66
C GLN A 518 -0.80 15.55 -17.42
N ALA A 519 -0.07 15.46 -16.30
CA ALA A 519 -0.63 15.06 -15.01
C ALA A 519 -1.68 16.05 -14.51
N GLY A 520 -1.40 17.35 -14.56
CA GLY A 520 -2.36 18.38 -14.17
C GLY A 520 -3.62 18.39 -15.03
N ARG A 521 -3.45 18.22 -16.35
CA ARG A 521 -4.57 18.17 -17.31
C ARG A 521 -5.50 16.97 -17.02
N SER A 522 -4.93 15.79 -16.89
CA SER A 522 -5.70 14.57 -16.63
C SER A 522 -6.44 14.67 -15.30
N ASN A 523 -5.72 15.04 -14.22
CA ASN A 523 -6.32 15.05 -12.89
C ASN A 523 -7.45 16.09 -12.77
N SER A 524 -7.27 17.29 -13.33
CA SER A 524 -8.29 18.33 -13.33
C SER A 524 -9.52 17.94 -14.18
N ARG A 525 -9.32 17.21 -15.27
CA ARG A 525 -10.39 16.80 -16.17
C ARG A 525 -11.25 15.66 -15.61
N TRP A 526 -10.59 14.61 -15.10
CA TRP A 526 -11.23 13.39 -14.65
C TRP A 526 -11.52 13.37 -13.15
N ARG A 527 -10.79 14.13 -12.36
CA ARG A 527 -10.88 14.21 -10.90
C ARG A 527 -10.96 12.86 -10.20
N PRO A 528 -10.13 11.86 -10.53
CA PRO A 528 -10.15 10.59 -9.84
C PRO A 528 -9.56 10.72 -8.44
N VAL A 529 -10.09 9.95 -7.51
CA VAL A 529 -9.54 9.74 -6.17
C VAL A 529 -9.51 8.25 -5.86
N GLY A 530 -8.68 7.84 -4.91
CA GLY A 530 -8.55 6.44 -4.53
C GLY A 530 -8.63 6.28 -3.01
N LEU A 531 -9.85 6.21 -2.49
CA LEU A 531 -10.06 5.85 -1.11
C LEU A 531 -9.97 4.33 -0.94
N GLY A 532 -9.06 3.87 -0.09
CA GLY A 532 -8.87 2.47 0.25
C GLY A 532 -9.19 2.18 1.72
N ILE A 533 -8.76 1.00 2.15
CA ILE A 533 -8.93 0.51 3.51
C ILE A 533 -7.62 -0.04 4.06
N MET A 534 -7.50 -0.07 5.38
CA MET A 534 -6.48 -0.80 6.13
C MET A 534 -7.12 -1.41 7.38
N GLY A 535 -6.49 -2.40 7.99
CA GLY A 535 -7.00 -3.02 9.21
C GLY A 535 -8.15 -4.00 8.98
N LEU A 536 -8.31 -4.59 7.80
CA LEU A 536 -9.32 -5.63 7.58
C LEU A 536 -9.06 -6.86 8.47
N GLN A 537 -7.80 -7.28 8.62
CA GLN A 537 -7.44 -8.37 9.51
C GLN A 537 -7.74 -8.02 10.98
N ASP A 538 -7.59 -6.75 11.39
CA ASP A 538 -7.96 -6.29 12.73
C ASP A 538 -9.45 -6.44 13.00
N VAL A 539 -10.30 -6.12 12.02
CA VAL A 539 -11.76 -6.40 12.09
C VAL A 539 -12.01 -7.88 12.36
N PHE A 540 -11.36 -8.75 11.59
CA PHE A 540 -11.55 -10.19 11.72
C PHE A 540 -11.07 -10.71 13.08
N PHE A 541 -9.95 -10.25 13.60
CA PHE A 541 -9.50 -10.59 14.95
C PHE A 541 -10.47 -10.13 16.02
N ARG A 542 -10.93 -8.88 15.96
CA ARG A 542 -11.86 -8.31 16.94
C ARG A 542 -13.21 -9.00 16.96
N LEU A 543 -13.69 -9.44 15.79
CA LEU A 543 -14.95 -10.19 15.64
C LEU A 543 -14.77 -11.71 15.67
N ARG A 544 -13.55 -12.20 15.91
CA ARG A 544 -13.18 -13.62 15.97
C ARG A 544 -13.59 -14.41 14.71
N LEU A 545 -13.41 -13.80 13.54
CA LEU A 545 -13.70 -14.40 12.25
C LEU A 545 -12.40 -14.95 11.62
N PRO A 546 -12.26 -16.24 11.38
CA PRO A 546 -11.15 -16.76 10.59
C PRO A 546 -11.12 -16.10 9.21
N PHE A 547 -9.93 -15.74 8.72
CA PHE A 547 -9.75 -14.88 7.54
C PHE A 547 -10.48 -15.37 6.28
N GLY A 548 -10.50 -16.67 6.04
CA GLY A 548 -11.15 -17.29 4.87
C GLY A 548 -12.59 -17.73 5.09
N SER A 549 -13.20 -17.46 6.26
CA SER A 549 -14.55 -17.92 6.58
C SER A 549 -15.62 -17.20 5.74
N GLU A 550 -16.77 -17.86 5.55
CA GLU A 550 -17.91 -17.27 4.85
C GLU A 550 -18.39 -15.96 5.51
N ALA A 551 -18.43 -15.93 6.84
CA ALA A 551 -18.80 -14.74 7.60
C ALA A 551 -17.82 -13.59 7.38
N ALA A 552 -16.50 -13.86 7.31
CA ALA A 552 -15.50 -12.83 7.00
C ALA A 552 -15.67 -12.29 5.56
N ARG A 553 -15.96 -13.16 4.59
CA ARG A 553 -16.24 -12.79 3.19
C ARG A 553 -17.49 -11.91 3.09
N ALA A 554 -18.59 -12.34 3.71
CA ALA A 554 -19.85 -11.59 3.70
C ALA A 554 -19.68 -10.20 4.33
N LEU A 555 -19.01 -10.10 5.48
CA LEU A 555 -18.74 -8.83 6.15
C LEU A 555 -17.84 -7.93 5.30
N SER A 556 -16.77 -8.47 4.71
CA SER A 556 -15.88 -7.70 3.84
C SER A 556 -16.62 -7.10 2.64
N THR A 557 -17.52 -7.87 2.02
CA THR A 557 -18.35 -7.41 0.92
C THR A 557 -19.29 -6.29 1.36
N LYS A 558 -19.95 -6.47 2.49
CA LYS A 558 -20.86 -5.47 3.07
C LYS A 558 -20.16 -4.16 3.43
N ILE A 559 -18.98 -4.23 4.05
CA ILE A 559 -18.15 -3.05 4.33
C ILE A 559 -17.80 -2.33 3.02
N SER A 560 -17.40 -3.07 1.99
CA SER A 560 -17.00 -2.49 0.69
C SER A 560 -18.18 -1.80 0.00
N GLU A 561 -19.36 -2.40 0.03
CA GLU A 561 -20.59 -1.76 -0.47
C GLU A 561 -20.89 -0.46 0.27
N ARG A 562 -20.81 -0.48 1.61
CA ARG A 562 -21.10 0.71 2.43
C ARG A 562 -20.15 1.85 2.12
N ILE A 563 -18.86 1.56 1.97
CA ILE A 563 -17.85 2.56 1.63
C ILE A 563 -18.13 3.13 0.23
N MET A 564 -18.44 2.28 -0.77
CA MET A 564 -18.75 2.76 -2.12
C MET A 564 -19.98 3.67 -2.12
N LEU A 565 -21.04 3.26 -1.42
CA LEU A 565 -22.28 4.03 -1.33
C LEU A 565 -22.02 5.42 -0.72
N ALA A 566 -21.33 5.47 0.42
CA ALA A 566 -20.97 6.72 1.08
C ALA A 566 -20.01 7.60 0.23
N ALA A 567 -19.09 6.98 -0.51
CA ALA A 567 -18.19 7.70 -1.42
C ALA A 567 -18.92 8.32 -2.60
N TYR A 568 -19.87 7.60 -3.19
CA TYR A 568 -20.73 8.16 -4.25
C TYR A 568 -21.59 9.31 -3.73
N GLU A 569 -22.17 9.17 -2.53
CA GLU A 569 -22.95 10.25 -1.90
C GLU A 569 -22.10 11.50 -1.67
N ALA A 570 -20.88 11.34 -1.14
CA ALA A 570 -19.93 12.43 -0.95
C ALA A 570 -19.57 13.13 -2.27
N SER A 571 -19.30 12.34 -3.34
CA SER A 571 -19.00 12.89 -4.67
C SER A 571 -20.19 13.62 -5.27
N CYS A 572 -21.42 13.15 -5.00
CA CYS A 572 -22.66 13.82 -5.39
C CYS A 572 -22.83 15.15 -4.66
N ASP A 573 -22.59 15.19 -3.33
CA ASP A 573 -22.61 16.42 -2.54
C ASP A 573 -21.57 17.45 -3.02
N LEU A 574 -20.41 16.98 -3.42
CA LEU A 574 -19.37 17.82 -4.04
C LEU A 574 -19.82 18.35 -5.41
N ALA A 575 -20.50 17.53 -6.21
CA ALA A 575 -21.03 17.96 -7.50
C ALA A 575 -22.16 18.98 -7.36
N GLU A 576 -23.04 18.85 -6.36
CA GLU A 576 -24.05 19.87 -6.04
C GLU A 576 -23.43 21.23 -5.70
N ARG A 577 -22.29 21.24 -5.00
CA ARG A 577 -21.61 22.46 -4.59
C ARG A 577 -20.75 23.09 -5.68
N ASN A 578 -19.97 22.28 -6.38
CA ASN A 578 -18.87 22.71 -7.23
C ASN A 578 -19.08 22.35 -8.71
N GLY A 579 -20.23 21.78 -9.06
CA GLY A 579 -20.48 21.19 -10.36
C GLY A 579 -19.84 19.80 -10.54
N PRO A 580 -20.33 19.02 -11.50
CA PRO A 580 -19.76 17.71 -11.82
C PRO A 580 -18.34 17.84 -12.39
N LEU A 581 -17.64 16.70 -12.51
CA LEU A 581 -16.32 16.67 -13.15
C LEU A 581 -16.40 17.16 -14.61
N PRO A 582 -15.35 17.82 -15.14
CA PRO A 582 -15.37 18.36 -16.51
C PRO A 582 -15.61 17.31 -17.62
N ALA A 583 -15.19 16.06 -17.40
CA ALA A 583 -15.42 14.96 -18.35
C ALA A 583 -16.67 14.13 -18.04
N TRP A 584 -17.66 14.69 -17.35
CA TRP A 584 -18.87 13.98 -16.91
C TRP A 584 -19.57 13.21 -18.05
N ASP A 585 -19.80 13.85 -19.18
CA ASP A 585 -20.45 13.28 -20.36
C ASP A 585 -19.67 12.13 -21.04
N GLN A 586 -18.44 11.89 -20.60
CA GLN A 586 -17.56 10.84 -21.09
C GLN A 586 -17.52 9.61 -20.15
N THR A 587 -18.32 9.59 -19.10
CA THR A 587 -18.36 8.53 -18.12
C THR A 587 -19.54 7.59 -18.30
N ARG A 588 -19.44 6.35 -17.82
CA ARG A 588 -20.55 5.39 -17.77
C ARG A 588 -21.64 5.84 -16.79
N THR A 589 -21.24 6.51 -15.72
CA THR A 589 -22.18 7.04 -14.73
C THR A 589 -23.08 8.11 -15.32
N SER A 590 -22.63 8.87 -16.31
CA SER A 590 -23.49 9.80 -17.04
C SER A 590 -24.54 9.10 -17.91
N ASP A 591 -24.28 7.87 -18.33
CA ASP A 591 -25.22 6.99 -19.02
C ASP A 591 -26.13 6.21 -18.03
N GLY A 592 -26.02 6.47 -16.72
CA GLY A 592 -26.82 5.83 -15.67
C GLY A 592 -26.27 4.46 -15.19
N VAL A 593 -25.07 4.05 -15.65
CA VAL A 593 -24.45 2.77 -15.27
C VAL A 593 -23.44 3.01 -14.16
N LEU A 594 -23.74 2.51 -12.96
CA LEU A 594 -22.83 2.53 -11.81
C LEU A 594 -21.95 1.27 -11.80
N HIS A 595 -20.83 1.34 -11.13
CA HIS A 595 -19.86 0.22 -11.12
C HIS A 595 -20.46 -1.13 -10.67
N PRO A 596 -21.31 -1.24 -9.62
CA PRO A 596 -21.92 -2.51 -9.22
C PRO A 596 -22.82 -3.16 -10.30
N ASP A 597 -23.34 -2.37 -11.25
CA ASP A 597 -24.25 -2.87 -12.29
C ASP A 597 -23.54 -3.86 -13.24
N HIS A 598 -22.23 -3.73 -13.41
CA HIS A 598 -21.44 -4.64 -14.23
C HIS A 598 -21.40 -6.08 -13.67
N PHE A 599 -21.74 -6.26 -12.42
CA PHE A 599 -21.59 -7.54 -11.71
C PHE A 599 -22.94 -8.17 -11.33
N GLY A 600 -24.05 -7.44 -11.46
CA GLY A 600 -25.37 -7.92 -11.06
C GLY A 600 -25.48 -8.23 -9.57
N ALA A 601 -24.66 -7.59 -8.73
CA ALA A 601 -24.65 -7.82 -7.29
C ALA A 601 -25.94 -7.29 -6.64
N ALA A 602 -26.57 -8.12 -5.79
CA ALA A 602 -27.73 -7.68 -5.01
C ALA A 602 -27.28 -6.76 -3.86
N PRO A 603 -27.80 -5.53 -3.79
CA PRO A 603 -27.37 -4.56 -2.79
C PRO A 603 -27.93 -4.87 -1.40
N HIS A 604 -27.14 -4.63 -0.34
CA HIS A 604 -27.61 -4.70 1.06
C HIS A 604 -28.47 -3.48 1.44
N TRP A 605 -28.29 -2.32 0.76
CA TRP A 605 -29.04 -1.09 1.01
C TRP A 605 -29.77 -0.58 -0.25
N PRO A 606 -30.77 -1.33 -0.78
CA PRO A 606 -31.39 -1.04 -2.08
C PRO A 606 -32.11 0.33 -2.15
N GLU A 607 -32.73 0.75 -1.04
CA GLU A 607 -33.41 2.05 -1.00
C GLU A 607 -32.42 3.22 -1.09
N ARG A 608 -31.28 3.10 -0.42
CA ARG A 608 -30.22 4.12 -0.43
C ARG A 608 -29.59 4.22 -1.83
N TRP A 609 -29.35 3.09 -2.47
CA TRP A 609 -28.88 3.06 -3.86
C TRP A 609 -29.89 3.71 -4.84
N THR A 610 -31.18 3.45 -4.66
CA THR A 610 -32.24 4.05 -5.49
C THR A 610 -32.27 5.57 -5.33
N ALA A 611 -32.20 6.06 -4.10
CA ALA A 611 -32.16 7.50 -3.81
C ALA A 611 -30.91 8.17 -4.40
N LEU A 612 -29.75 7.52 -4.26
CA LEU A 612 -28.48 8.02 -4.80
C LEU A 612 -28.52 8.10 -6.32
N ARG A 613 -29.04 7.08 -7.03
CA ARG A 613 -29.18 7.10 -8.50
C ARG A 613 -30.03 8.28 -8.98
N ALA A 614 -31.11 8.57 -8.29
CA ALA A 614 -31.97 9.73 -8.61
C ALA A 614 -31.21 11.05 -8.44
N ARG A 615 -30.37 11.17 -7.42
CA ARG A 615 -29.52 12.35 -7.22
C ARG A 615 -28.45 12.46 -8.30
N ILE A 616 -27.71 11.40 -8.59
CA ILE A 616 -26.66 11.38 -9.62
C ILE A 616 -27.23 11.81 -10.98
N ALA A 617 -28.43 11.36 -11.33
CA ALA A 617 -29.09 11.73 -12.59
C ALA A 617 -29.34 13.24 -12.72
N THR A 618 -29.44 13.97 -11.63
CA THR A 618 -29.70 15.43 -11.62
C THR A 618 -28.45 16.27 -11.39
N THR A 619 -27.53 15.81 -10.56
CA THR A 619 -26.34 16.59 -10.14
C THR A 619 -25.05 16.14 -10.82
N GLY A 620 -24.99 14.90 -11.28
CA GLY A 620 -23.75 14.24 -11.68
C GLY A 620 -22.88 13.83 -10.48
N LEU A 621 -21.62 13.50 -10.77
CA LEU A 621 -20.58 13.22 -9.77
C LEU A 621 -19.41 14.18 -9.95
N ARG A 622 -18.75 14.52 -8.84
CA ARG A 622 -17.53 15.35 -8.85
C ARG A 622 -16.30 14.56 -9.27
N ASN A 623 -16.27 13.25 -9.06
CA ASN A 623 -15.13 12.37 -9.27
C ASN A 623 -15.49 11.26 -10.25
N SER A 624 -14.61 10.96 -11.21
CA SER A 624 -14.81 9.88 -12.17
C SER A 624 -14.61 8.49 -11.54
N LEU A 625 -13.72 8.39 -10.57
CA LEU A 625 -13.38 7.18 -9.83
C LEU A 625 -13.16 7.56 -8.36
N LEU A 626 -13.46 6.65 -7.44
CA LEU A 626 -13.53 6.94 -6.01
C LEU A 626 -12.70 5.99 -5.15
N LEU A 627 -12.62 4.70 -5.51
CA LEU A 627 -12.10 3.67 -4.63
C LEU A 627 -10.93 2.91 -5.25
N ALA A 628 -9.83 2.84 -4.49
CA ALA A 628 -8.65 2.03 -4.81
C ALA A 628 -7.98 1.55 -3.53
N ILE A 629 -7.68 0.26 -3.43
CA ILE A 629 -7.03 -0.30 -2.24
C ILE A 629 -5.53 -0.40 -2.45
N ALA A 630 -4.82 0.59 -1.94
CA ALA A 630 -3.35 0.65 -1.94
C ALA A 630 -2.74 -0.27 -0.87
N PRO A 631 -1.44 -0.61 -0.95
CA PRO A 631 -0.80 -1.53 0.01
C PRO A 631 -0.72 -1.02 1.45
N THR A 632 -0.85 0.25 1.72
CA THR A 632 -0.87 0.96 3.03
C THR A 632 0.32 0.71 3.97
N ALA A 633 1.37 0.05 3.57
CA ALA A 633 2.48 -0.45 4.40
C ALA A 633 2.97 0.51 5.50
N THR A 634 3.12 1.81 5.19
CA THR A 634 3.61 2.80 6.16
C THR A 634 2.49 3.41 7.00
N ILE A 635 1.35 3.77 6.38
CA ILE A 635 0.25 4.40 7.12
C ILE A 635 -0.45 3.41 8.05
N ALA A 636 -0.54 2.12 7.68
CA ALA A 636 -1.00 1.07 8.57
C ALA A 636 -0.07 0.90 9.78
N SER A 637 1.27 1.01 9.57
CA SER A 637 2.23 1.00 10.67
C SER A 637 2.05 2.20 11.62
N ILE A 638 1.73 3.39 11.10
CA ILE A 638 1.42 4.59 11.91
C ILE A 638 0.15 4.35 12.73
N ALA A 639 -0.90 3.83 12.10
CA ALA A 639 -2.16 3.53 12.75
C ALA A 639 -2.10 2.32 13.70
N GLY A 640 -1.05 1.50 13.63
CA GLY A 640 -0.87 0.32 14.47
C GLY A 640 -1.80 -0.83 14.10
N VAL A 641 -2.17 -0.95 12.81
CA VAL A 641 -3.08 -1.98 12.26
C VAL A 641 -2.40 -2.78 11.16
N TYR A 642 -3.04 -3.87 10.73
CA TYR A 642 -2.59 -4.67 9.61
C TYR A 642 -2.77 -3.94 8.27
N GLU A 643 -1.89 -4.26 7.33
CA GLU A 643 -1.84 -3.60 6.01
C GLU A 643 -3.08 -3.94 5.18
N CYS A 644 -3.67 -2.94 4.58
CA CYS A 644 -4.79 -2.99 3.61
C CYS A 644 -5.78 -4.16 3.82
N ILE A 645 -5.75 -5.14 2.89
CA ILE A 645 -6.62 -6.33 2.84
C ILE A 645 -5.86 -7.62 3.16
N GLU A 646 -4.60 -7.50 3.59
CA GLU A 646 -3.74 -8.66 3.79
C GLU A 646 -4.04 -9.41 5.07
N PRO A 647 -3.92 -10.76 5.05
CA PRO A 647 -3.85 -11.52 6.27
C PRO A 647 -2.52 -11.27 6.97
N GLN A 648 -2.47 -11.55 8.26
CA GLN A 648 -1.21 -11.49 8.98
C GLN A 648 -0.16 -12.45 8.37
N VAL A 649 1.04 -11.94 8.14
CA VAL A 649 2.13 -12.75 7.57
C VAL A 649 2.77 -13.65 8.63
N SER A 650 2.79 -13.20 9.89
CA SER A 650 3.34 -13.94 11.02
C SER A 650 2.77 -13.37 12.33
N ASN A 651 2.57 -14.20 13.36
CA ASN A 651 2.21 -13.73 14.70
C ASN A 651 3.42 -13.19 15.48
N LEU A 652 4.63 -13.40 14.99
CA LEU A 652 5.86 -12.83 15.53
C LEU A 652 6.73 -12.36 14.38
N PHE A 653 7.03 -11.07 14.32
CA PHE A 653 7.79 -10.50 13.23
C PHE A 653 8.86 -9.53 13.72
N LYS A 654 9.91 -9.41 12.95
CA LYS A 654 11.04 -8.54 13.18
C LYS A 654 10.77 -7.17 12.56
N ARG A 655 10.92 -6.12 13.35
CA ARG A 655 10.89 -4.73 12.88
C ARG A 655 12.27 -4.12 12.98
N GLU A 656 12.78 -3.60 11.88
CA GLU A 656 14.00 -2.80 11.84
C GLU A 656 13.68 -1.33 12.01
N THR A 657 14.37 -0.67 12.93
CA THR A 657 14.32 0.78 13.15
C THR A 657 15.72 1.36 13.12
N LEU A 658 15.85 2.68 13.16
CA LEU A 658 17.16 3.33 13.31
C LEU A 658 17.87 2.98 14.62
N SER A 659 17.11 2.58 15.65
CA SER A 659 17.66 2.18 16.97
C SER A 659 17.98 0.69 17.08
N GLY A 660 17.72 -0.10 16.04
CA GLY A 660 17.97 -1.54 16.02
C GLY A 660 16.79 -2.38 15.55
N GLU A 661 16.90 -3.68 15.78
CA GLU A 661 15.92 -4.68 15.40
C GLU A 661 15.10 -5.09 16.63
N PHE A 662 13.79 -5.03 16.50
CA PHE A 662 12.86 -5.39 17.57
C PHE A 662 11.93 -6.51 17.11
N LEU A 663 11.60 -7.43 18.03
CA LEU A 663 10.57 -8.42 17.78
C LEU A 663 9.22 -7.85 18.24
N GLN A 664 8.25 -7.91 17.35
CA GLN A 664 6.86 -7.53 17.60
C GLN A 664 5.98 -8.78 17.54
N VAL A 665 5.09 -8.92 18.52
CA VAL A 665 4.14 -10.04 18.59
C VAL A 665 2.72 -9.53 18.33
N ASN A 666 1.88 -10.40 17.74
CA ASN A 666 0.47 -10.12 17.53
C ASN A 666 -0.25 -9.89 18.86
N SER A 667 -0.69 -8.65 19.10
CA SER A 667 -1.31 -8.26 20.38
C SER A 667 -2.66 -8.95 20.63
N TYR A 668 -3.41 -9.29 19.59
CA TYR A 668 -4.67 -10.03 19.71
C TYR A 668 -4.41 -11.46 20.18
N LEU A 669 -3.42 -12.15 19.60
CA LEU A 669 -3.01 -13.48 20.04
C LEU A 669 -2.53 -13.47 21.50
N VAL A 670 -1.70 -12.48 21.88
CA VAL A 670 -1.21 -12.35 23.26
C VAL A 670 -2.36 -12.16 24.23
N ALA A 671 -3.34 -11.31 23.89
CA ALA A 671 -4.52 -11.08 24.72
C ALA A 671 -5.33 -12.38 24.91
N ASP A 672 -5.55 -13.15 23.84
CA ASP A 672 -6.23 -14.45 23.93
C ASP A 672 -5.43 -15.47 24.76
N LEU A 673 -4.13 -15.57 24.55
CA LEU A 673 -3.29 -16.49 25.31
C LEU A 673 -3.17 -16.09 26.79
N LYS A 674 -3.15 -14.81 27.12
CA LYS A 674 -3.24 -14.33 28.51
C LYS A 674 -4.56 -14.74 29.17
N ARG A 675 -5.68 -14.52 28.50
CA ARG A 675 -7.02 -14.92 28.96
C ARG A 675 -7.11 -16.42 29.23
N LEU A 676 -6.41 -17.24 28.45
CA LEU A 676 -6.34 -18.70 28.60
C LEU A 676 -5.27 -19.16 29.60
N GLY A 677 -4.46 -18.24 30.15
CA GLY A 677 -3.34 -18.59 31.02
C GLY A 677 -2.16 -19.29 30.30
N LEU A 678 -2.08 -19.12 28.97
CA LEU A 678 -1.09 -19.79 28.11
C LEU A 678 0.05 -18.87 27.67
N TRP A 679 0.05 -17.56 28.05
CA TRP A 679 1.12 -16.64 27.69
C TRP A 679 2.26 -16.72 28.70
N ASP A 680 3.18 -17.63 28.48
CA ASP A 680 4.33 -17.94 29.33
C ASP A 680 5.65 -17.99 28.53
N PRO A 681 6.82 -18.11 29.17
CA PRO A 681 8.11 -18.19 28.46
C PRO A 681 8.20 -19.37 27.48
N ARG A 682 7.56 -20.51 27.78
CA ARG A 682 7.53 -21.69 26.92
C ARG A 682 6.78 -21.38 25.61
N THR A 683 5.62 -20.77 25.70
CA THR A 683 4.81 -20.41 24.52
C THR A 683 5.51 -19.34 23.67
N ARG A 684 6.18 -18.38 24.30
CA ARG A 684 6.97 -17.37 23.57
C ARG A 684 8.13 -17.99 22.78
N GLU A 685 8.84 -18.92 23.39
CA GLU A 685 9.96 -19.61 22.72
C GLU A 685 9.45 -20.50 21.58
N ALA A 686 8.39 -21.26 21.82
CA ALA A 686 7.76 -22.08 20.79
C ALA A 686 7.31 -21.24 19.58
N LEU A 687 6.72 -20.05 19.80
CA LEU A 687 6.35 -19.10 18.75
C LEU A 687 7.57 -18.64 17.94
N ARG A 688 8.71 -18.37 18.59
CA ARG A 688 9.97 -17.99 17.91
C ARG A 688 10.47 -19.13 17.02
N GLU A 689 10.51 -20.35 17.54
CA GLU A 689 10.95 -21.54 16.81
C GLU A 689 10.06 -21.84 15.61
N ALA A 690 8.75 -21.66 15.76
CA ALA A 690 7.75 -21.84 14.71
C ALA A 690 7.59 -20.65 13.76
N ASN A 691 8.46 -19.62 13.82
CA ASN A 691 8.38 -18.39 13.01
C ASN A 691 6.99 -17.70 13.08
N GLY A 692 6.38 -17.73 14.26
CA GLY A 692 5.08 -17.10 14.53
C GLY A 692 3.86 -17.95 14.17
N SER A 693 4.01 -19.20 13.72
CA SER A 693 2.90 -20.15 13.56
C SER A 693 2.43 -20.68 14.92
N VAL A 694 1.12 -20.85 15.07
CA VAL A 694 0.49 -21.51 16.22
C VAL A 694 -0.08 -22.88 15.86
N GLN A 695 0.02 -23.31 14.60
CA GLN A 695 -0.68 -24.51 14.11
C GLN A 695 -0.16 -25.80 14.73
N GLY A 696 1.14 -25.87 15.05
CA GLY A 696 1.76 -27.06 15.66
C GLY A 696 1.56 -27.20 17.19
N PHE A 697 0.77 -26.34 17.83
CA PHE A 697 0.66 -26.28 19.28
C PHE A 697 -0.66 -26.86 19.80
N ASP A 698 -0.72 -28.16 20.07
CA ASP A 698 -1.93 -28.86 20.51
C ASP A 698 -2.50 -28.33 21.84
N TRP A 699 -1.68 -27.66 22.67
CA TRP A 699 -2.14 -27.02 23.92
C TRP A 699 -2.88 -25.69 23.70
N ILE A 700 -2.84 -25.13 22.49
CA ILE A 700 -3.64 -23.95 22.10
C ILE A 700 -4.96 -24.47 21.49
N PRO A 701 -6.12 -23.98 21.95
CA PRO A 701 -7.43 -24.38 21.43
C PRO A 701 -7.52 -24.24 19.90
N ALA A 702 -8.23 -25.17 19.26
CA ALA A 702 -8.32 -25.24 17.80
C ALA A 702 -8.91 -23.95 17.18
N GLU A 703 -9.92 -23.36 17.83
CA GLU A 703 -10.54 -22.10 17.40
C GLU A 703 -9.56 -20.93 17.44
N VAL A 704 -8.61 -20.91 18.39
CA VAL A 704 -7.55 -19.88 18.46
C VAL A 704 -6.54 -20.14 17.35
N ARG A 705 -6.13 -21.40 17.13
CA ARG A 705 -5.22 -21.74 16.05
C ARG A 705 -5.79 -21.37 14.68
N GLU A 706 -7.08 -21.62 14.46
CA GLU A 706 -7.77 -21.26 13.21
C GLU A 706 -7.82 -19.75 12.99
N LEU A 707 -8.13 -18.99 14.04
CA LEU A 707 -8.21 -17.52 13.96
C LEU A 707 -6.85 -16.88 13.63
N TYR A 708 -5.76 -17.44 14.16
CA TYR A 708 -4.41 -16.89 14.03
C TYR A 708 -3.56 -17.61 12.98
N ARG A 709 -4.17 -18.20 11.95
CA ARG A 709 -3.45 -18.68 10.76
C ARG A 709 -2.70 -17.51 10.11
N THR A 710 -1.49 -17.79 9.67
CA THR A 710 -0.67 -16.83 8.92
C THR A 710 -1.01 -16.89 7.42
N ALA A 711 -0.61 -15.90 6.66
CA ALA A 711 -0.79 -15.84 5.20
C ALA A 711 -0.25 -17.09 4.47
N TRP A 712 0.77 -17.74 5.04
CA TRP A 712 1.40 -18.95 4.49
C TRP A 712 0.56 -20.22 4.71
N GLU A 713 -0.32 -20.19 5.69
CA GLU A 713 -1.16 -21.31 6.15
C GLU A 713 -2.59 -21.22 5.60
N LEU A 714 -2.93 -20.09 5.01
CA LEU A 714 -4.21 -19.86 4.37
C LEU A 714 -4.22 -20.41 2.94
N PRO A 715 -5.31 -21.05 2.49
CA PRO A 715 -5.52 -21.32 1.08
C PRO A 715 -5.55 -20.00 0.30
N GLN A 716 -4.76 -19.88 -0.76
CA GLN A 716 -4.73 -18.64 -1.55
C GLN A 716 -6.05 -18.36 -2.26
N ARG A 717 -6.87 -19.38 -2.48
CA ARG A 717 -8.25 -19.26 -2.92
C ARG A 717 -9.07 -18.33 -2.01
N ALA A 718 -8.86 -18.39 -0.69
CA ALA A 718 -9.57 -17.50 0.26
C ALA A 718 -9.27 -16.03 0.01
N LEU A 719 -8.00 -15.69 -0.30
CA LEU A 719 -7.61 -14.32 -0.62
C LEU A 719 -8.22 -13.84 -1.94
N ILE A 720 -8.19 -14.72 -2.96
CA ILE A 720 -8.77 -14.43 -4.28
C ILE A 720 -10.29 -14.27 -4.16
N ASP A 721 -10.98 -15.12 -3.42
CA ASP A 721 -12.42 -15.04 -3.21
C ASP A 721 -12.82 -13.75 -2.49
N LEU A 722 -12.12 -13.38 -1.40
CA LEU A 722 -12.32 -12.11 -0.70
C LEU A 722 -12.13 -10.90 -1.64
N ALA A 723 -11.11 -10.95 -2.50
CA ALA A 723 -10.84 -9.90 -3.47
C ALA A 723 -11.91 -9.84 -4.57
N ALA A 724 -12.38 -10.98 -5.06
CA ALA A 724 -13.42 -11.08 -6.07
C ALA A 724 -14.77 -10.58 -5.54
N ASP A 725 -15.11 -10.94 -4.30
CA ASP A 725 -16.37 -10.54 -3.66
C ASP A 725 -16.44 -9.02 -3.41
N ARG A 726 -15.29 -8.35 -3.21
CA ARG A 726 -15.20 -6.88 -3.11
C ARG A 726 -15.23 -6.17 -4.45
N THR A 727 -14.82 -6.82 -5.54
CA THR A 727 -14.67 -6.20 -6.85
C THR A 727 -15.92 -5.44 -7.35
N PRO A 728 -17.17 -5.87 -7.10
CA PRO A 728 -18.36 -5.10 -7.46
C PRO A 728 -18.43 -3.71 -6.78
N TYR A 729 -17.76 -3.52 -5.67
CA TYR A 729 -17.77 -2.30 -4.88
C TYR A 729 -16.40 -1.61 -4.85
N LEU A 730 -15.63 -1.75 -5.95
CA LEU A 730 -14.30 -1.19 -6.09
C LEU A 730 -14.07 -0.77 -7.54
N ASP A 731 -14.28 0.50 -7.84
CA ASP A 731 -14.29 1.00 -9.23
C ASP A 731 -12.92 1.00 -9.90
N GLN A 732 -11.84 1.19 -9.16
CA GLN A 732 -10.49 0.92 -9.64
C GLN A 732 -10.08 -0.53 -9.31
N SER A 733 -9.01 -0.75 -8.54
CA SER A 733 -8.57 -2.10 -8.19
C SER A 733 -7.96 -2.17 -6.77
N GLN A 734 -7.34 -3.29 -6.46
CA GLN A 734 -6.74 -3.60 -5.18
C GLN A 734 -5.36 -4.24 -5.36
N SER A 735 -4.40 -3.85 -4.53
CA SER A 735 -3.05 -4.41 -4.50
C SER A 735 -3.08 -5.78 -3.82
N LEU A 736 -3.47 -6.81 -4.56
CA LEU A 736 -3.63 -8.17 -4.04
C LEU A 736 -2.29 -8.92 -4.07
N ASN A 737 -1.63 -9.06 -2.93
CA ASN A 737 -0.50 -9.96 -2.75
C ASN A 737 -0.99 -11.40 -2.57
N LEU A 738 -0.24 -12.35 -3.14
CA LEU A 738 -0.46 -13.79 -3.00
C LEU A 738 0.76 -14.43 -2.34
N PHE A 739 0.54 -15.48 -1.54
CA PHE A 739 1.56 -16.05 -0.67
C PHE A 739 1.71 -17.56 -0.92
N LEU A 740 2.87 -17.97 -1.38
CA LEU A 740 3.19 -19.39 -1.51
C LEU A 740 4.58 -19.65 -0.90
N GLU A 741 4.63 -20.49 0.12
CA GLU A 741 5.90 -20.85 0.76
C GLU A 741 6.85 -21.48 -0.26
N THR A 742 6.34 -22.38 -1.10
CA THR A 742 7.08 -23.07 -2.17
C THR A 742 6.27 -22.99 -3.46
N PRO A 743 6.52 -21.97 -4.32
CA PRO A 743 5.81 -21.84 -5.58
C PRO A 743 6.23 -22.96 -6.56
N THR A 744 5.24 -23.63 -7.14
CA THR A 744 5.42 -24.54 -8.28
C THR A 744 4.63 -24.01 -9.46
N ILE A 745 5.02 -24.36 -10.69
CA ILE A 745 4.36 -23.89 -11.90
C ILE A 745 2.88 -24.30 -11.91
N GLY A 746 2.55 -25.54 -11.50
CA GLY A 746 1.17 -26.01 -11.40
C GLY A 746 0.33 -25.18 -10.40
N LYS A 747 0.83 -24.95 -9.17
CA LYS A 747 0.14 -24.12 -8.17
C LYS A 747 -0.10 -22.70 -8.67
N LEU A 748 0.92 -22.09 -9.28
CA LEU A 748 0.79 -20.74 -9.84
C LEU A 748 -0.19 -20.69 -11.00
N SER A 749 -0.09 -21.66 -11.93
CA SER A 749 -1.00 -21.75 -13.08
C SER A 749 -2.46 -21.80 -12.63
N SER A 750 -2.79 -22.71 -11.73
CA SER A 750 -4.14 -22.85 -11.17
C SER A 750 -4.61 -21.57 -10.46
N MET A 751 -3.76 -20.99 -9.63
CA MET A 751 -4.08 -19.80 -8.83
C MET A 751 -4.40 -18.57 -9.69
N TYR A 752 -3.56 -18.28 -10.70
CA TYR A 752 -3.79 -17.12 -11.59
C TYR A 752 -4.92 -17.36 -12.60
N ALA A 753 -5.11 -18.60 -13.07
CA ALA A 753 -6.29 -18.94 -13.87
C ALA A 753 -7.58 -18.79 -13.05
N TYR A 754 -7.55 -19.19 -11.77
CA TYR A 754 -8.68 -18.98 -10.86
C TYR A 754 -8.95 -17.47 -10.64
N ALA A 755 -7.93 -16.67 -10.41
CA ALA A 755 -8.06 -15.22 -10.25
C ALA A 755 -8.73 -14.57 -11.49
N TRP A 756 -8.31 -14.97 -12.70
CA TRP A 756 -8.95 -14.54 -13.95
C TRP A 756 -10.42 -14.98 -14.04
N LYS A 757 -10.71 -16.26 -13.77
CA LYS A 757 -12.09 -16.81 -13.81
C LYS A 757 -13.00 -16.13 -12.78
N ARG A 758 -12.45 -15.70 -11.65
CA ARG A 758 -13.18 -14.90 -10.64
C ARG A 758 -13.36 -13.43 -11.01
N GLY A 759 -12.85 -13.00 -12.16
CA GLY A 759 -13.02 -11.62 -12.68
C GLY A 759 -12.18 -10.57 -11.98
N LEU A 760 -11.07 -10.94 -11.36
CA LEU A 760 -10.14 -9.95 -10.81
C LEU A 760 -9.58 -9.07 -11.93
N LYS A 761 -9.35 -7.79 -11.62
CA LYS A 761 -8.74 -6.82 -12.54
C LYS A 761 -7.22 -6.88 -12.49
N THR A 762 -6.65 -7.01 -11.30
CA THR A 762 -5.20 -7.00 -11.05
C THR A 762 -4.81 -7.99 -9.97
N THR A 763 -3.56 -8.46 -10.04
CA THR A 763 -2.81 -9.08 -8.94
C THR A 763 -1.55 -8.27 -8.70
N TYR A 764 -0.87 -8.50 -7.57
CA TYR A 764 0.36 -7.82 -7.22
C TYR A 764 1.49 -8.82 -6.97
N TYR A 765 2.36 -8.61 -5.98
CA TYR A 765 3.49 -9.50 -5.74
C TYR A 765 3.07 -10.93 -5.40
N LEU A 766 3.80 -11.89 -5.96
CA LEU A 766 3.91 -13.21 -5.37
C LEU A 766 4.97 -13.17 -4.29
N ARG A 767 4.57 -13.44 -3.06
CA ARG A 767 5.48 -13.57 -1.93
C ARG A 767 5.81 -15.04 -1.73
N SER A 768 7.11 -15.37 -1.71
CA SER A 768 7.61 -16.73 -1.44
C SER A 768 8.63 -16.71 -0.32
N ARG A 769 8.79 -17.82 0.38
CA ARG A 769 9.88 -17.96 1.36
C ARG A 769 11.13 -18.46 0.66
N PRO A 770 12.35 -18.00 1.05
CA PRO A 770 13.60 -18.52 0.52
C PRO A 770 13.71 -20.04 0.76
N ALA A 771 14.15 -20.78 -0.25
CA ALA A 771 14.35 -22.23 -0.16
C ALA A 771 15.45 -22.62 0.86
N THR A 772 16.38 -21.74 1.17
CA THR A 772 17.40 -21.93 2.20
C THR A 772 16.91 -21.42 3.55
N ARG A 773 16.48 -22.36 4.40
CA ARG A 773 16.43 -22.12 5.85
C ARG A 773 17.89 -21.97 6.31
N ILE A 774 18.28 -20.79 6.80
CA ILE A 774 19.52 -20.68 7.57
C ILE A 774 19.32 -21.56 8.78
N ALA A 775 19.98 -22.72 8.80
CA ALA A 775 20.01 -23.59 9.97
C ALA A 775 20.61 -22.74 11.11
N ARG A 776 19.77 -22.34 12.07
CA ARG A 776 20.24 -21.70 13.30
C ARG A 776 21.16 -22.67 13.97
N ALA A 777 22.44 -22.32 14.11
CA ALA A 777 23.36 -23.03 14.99
C ALA A 777 22.70 -23.07 16.38
N ALA A 778 22.42 -24.26 16.86
CA ALA A 778 21.96 -24.49 18.22
C ALA A 778 22.99 -23.88 19.16
N SER A 779 22.65 -22.81 19.85
CA SER A 779 23.44 -22.28 20.95
C SER A 779 23.28 -23.23 22.12
N SER A 780 24.10 -24.30 22.16
CA SER A 780 24.34 -25.05 23.37
C SER A 780 25.17 -24.17 24.31
N ALA A 781 24.55 -23.76 25.37
CA ALA A 781 25.25 -23.16 26.50
C ALA A 781 26.28 -24.17 27.04
N ALA A 782 27.55 -23.83 26.83
CA ALA A 782 28.63 -24.39 27.66
C ALA A 782 29.55 -23.23 28.03
N SER A 783 29.59 -23.00 29.29
CA SER A 783 30.48 -22.11 30.01
C SER A 783 31.98 -22.44 29.83
N GLY A 784 32.81 -21.43 29.72
CA GLY A 784 34.19 -21.54 30.16
C GLY A 784 35.26 -20.89 29.29
N ALA A 785 35.77 -19.77 29.75
CA ALA A 785 37.16 -19.31 29.80
C ALA A 785 37.97 -18.93 28.56
N SER A 786 38.25 -17.65 28.51
CA SER A 786 39.56 -17.00 28.26
C SER A 786 40.28 -17.15 26.91
N GLY A 787 40.48 -16.00 26.28
CA GLY A 787 41.85 -15.58 25.95
C GLY A 787 42.28 -15.56 24.49
N ALA A 788 42.59 -14.35 24.04
CA ALA A 788 43.68 -14.01 23.10
C ALA A 788 43.40 -13.94 21.56
N SER A 789 43.64 -12.76 21.13
CA SER A 789 43.93 -12.16 19.81
C SER A 789 44.71 -13.01 18.79
N ALA A 790 44.41 -12.82 17.49
CA ALA A 790 45.29 -12.27 16.47
C ALA A 790 44.92 -12.70 15.05
N SER A 791 44.74 -11.70 14.22
CA SER A 791 45.18 -11.45 12.82
C SER A 791 45.38 -12.57 11.79
N SER A 792 44.78 -12.29 10.64
CA SER A 792 45.24 -12.34 9.24
C SER A 792 45.69 -13.69 8.61
N ALA A 793 45.14 -13.87 7.44
CA ALA A 793 45.79 -14.15 6.15
C ALA A 793 45.15 -15.32 5.39
N ALA A 794 45.02 -15.06 4.12
CA ALA A 794 44.50 -15.91 3.08
C ALA A 794 45.41 -17.14 2.81
N SER A 795 44.85 -18.25 2.37
CA SER A 795 45.29 -18.92 1.15
C SER A 795 44.50 -20.21 0.90
N ALA A 796 44.38 -20.52 -0.39
CA ALA A 796 43.69 -21.65 -0.98
C ALA A 796 44.39 -22.99 -0.75
N SER A 797 43.62 -24.08 -0.67
CA SER A 797 43.92 -25.30 -1.48
C SER A 797 42.91 -26.42 -1.27
N SER A 798 42.36 -26.84 -2.34
CA SER A 798 42.00 -28.18 -2.88
C SER A 798 41.72 -29.38 -1.95
N ALA A 799 40.54 -29.95 -2.27
CA ALA A 799 40.21 -31.36 -2.45
C ALA A 799 40.11 -32.32 -1.26
N ALA A 800 38.89 -32.79 -1.02
CA ALA A 800 38.58 -34.23 -1.03
C ALA A 800 37.06 -34.45 -1.10
N SER A 801 36.65 -35.16 -2.14
CA SER A 801 35.29 -35.58 -2.41
C SER A 801 34.90 -36.68 -1.40
N ALA A 802 33.86 -36.43 -0.61
CA ALA A 802 33.07 -37.50 -0.01
C ALA A 802 31.69 -37.48 -0.64
N SER A 803 31.39 -38.51 -1.41
CA SER A 803 30.10 -38.72 -2.07
C SER A 803 29.02 -39.00 -1.05
N VAL A 804 28.10 -38.04 -0.90
CA VAL A 804 26.79 -38.25 -0.28
C VAL A 804 25.87 -38.83 -1.34
N PRO A 805 25.11 -39.91 -1.08
CA PRO A 805 24.18 -40.45 -2.04
C PRO A 805 23.11 -39.42 -2.38
N ALA A 806 22.90 -39.20 -3.68
CA ALA A 806 21.86 -38.31 -4.18
C ALA A 806 20.46 -38.79 -3.71
N PRO A 807 19.58 -37.89 -3.24
CA PRO A 807 18.19 -38.26 -3.05
C PRO A 807 17.60 -38.69 -4.40
N ALA A 808 16.74 -39.70 -4.36
CA ALA A 808 16.06 -40.24 -5.54
C ALA A 808 15.40 -39.10 -6.31
N ALA A 809 15.68 -39.00 -7.60
CA ALA A 809 15.10 -38.00 -8.48
C ALA A 809 13.58 -38.17 -8.48
N VAL A 810 12.88 -37.18 -7.94
CA VAL A 810 11.43 -37.02 -8.19
C VAL A 810 11.30 -36.80 -9.70
N PRO A 811 10.40 -37.54 -10.40
CA PRO A 811 10.23 -37.33 -11.83
C PRO A 811 9.89 -35.87 -12.09
N VAL A 812 10.71 -35.20 -12.90
CA VAL A 812 10.44 -33.85 -13.37
C VAL A 812 9.27 -33.96 -14.35
N ILE A 813 8.06 -33.70 -13.87
CA ILE A 813 6.89 -33.53 -14.74
C ILE A 813 7.20 -32.33 -15.65
N ALA A 814 7.02 -32.48 -16.95
CA ALA A 814 7.21 -31.37 -17.87
C ALA A 814 6.24 -30.25 -17.52
N ASP A 815 6.68 -28.99 -17.63
CA ASP A 815 5.87 -27.82 -17.23
C ASP A 815 4.49 -27.80 -17.91
N ALA A 816 4.42 -28.25 -19.17
CA ALA A 816 3.16 -28.37 -19.92
C ALA A 816 2.18 -29.35 -19.26
N ASP A 817 2.68 -30.51 -18.78
CA ASP A 817 1.85 -31.50 -18.10
C ASP A 817 1.38 -31.01 -16.73
N ALA A 818 2.22 -30.25 -16.00
CA ALA A 818 1.87 -29.66 -14.73
C ALA A 818 0.78 -28.58 -14.89
N ILE A 819 0.86 -27.78 -15.95
CA ILE A 819 -0.15 -26.78 -16.28
C ILE A 819 -1.45 -27.44 -16.72
N ALA A 820 -1.41 -28.42 -17.60
CA ALA A 820 -2.57 -29.16 -18.05
C ALA A 820 -3.32 -29.80 -16.86
N CYS A 821 -2.63 -30.53 -16.00
CA CYS A 821 -3.20 -31.13 -14.80
C CYS A 821 -3.83 -30.12 -13.86
N SER A 822 -3.19 -28.95 -13.66
CA SER A 822 -3.68 -27.90 -12.76
C SER A 822 -4.91 -27.15 -13.29
N LEU A 823 -5.05 -27.01 -14.62
CA LEU A 823 -6.18 -26.35 -15.26
C LEU A 823 -7.38 -27.30 -15.41
N GLU A 824 -7.14 -28.59 -15.61
CA GLU A 824 -8.18 -29.60 -15.75
C GLU A 824 -8.80 -30.03 -14.42
N ASN A 825 -8.05 -29.95 -13.32
CA ASN A 825 -8.50 -30.32 -11.97
C ASN A 825 -8.26 -29.21 -10.93
N PRO A 826 -8.86 -28.01 -11.08
CA PRO A 826 -8.61 -26.89 -10.18
C PRO A 826 -9.07 -27.16 -8.74
N GLU A 827 -10.07 -28.05 -8.53
CA GLU A 827 -10.59 -28.40 -7.21
C GLU A 827 -9.66 -29.30 -6.38
N SER A 828 -8.74 -30.00 -7.05
CA SER A 828 -7.74 -30.85 -6.40
C SER A 828 -6.38 -30.18 -6.21
N CYS A 829 -6.25 -28.93 -6.62
CA CYS A 829 -5.00 -28.17 -6.51
C CYS A 829 -4.75 -27.71 -5.08
N GLU A 830 -3.70 -28.20 -4.43
CA GLU A 830 -3.28 -27.82 -3.07
C GLU A 830 -3.06 -26.33 -2.86
N ALA A 831 -2.85 -25.52 -3.91
CA ALA A 831 -2.69 -24.08 -3.79
C ALA A 831 -4.04 -23.37 -3.60
N CYS A 832 -5.13 -24.00 -4.05
CA CYS A 832 -6.48 -23.48 -3.95
C CYS A 832 -7.27 -24.09 -2.77
N GLN A 833 -6.78 -25.20 -2.19
CA GLN A 833 -7.29 -25.76 -0.94
C GLN A 833 -6.59 -25.11 0.25
#